data_554fc5d199bd61d6db9e5e16588b945a
#
_entry.id   554fc5d199bd61d6db9e5e16588b945a
#
_cell.length_a   1.000
_cell.length_b   1.000
_cell.length_c   1.000
_cell.angle_alpha   90.00
_cell.angle_beta   90.00
_cell.angle_gamma   90.00
#
_symmetry.space_group_name_H-M   'P 1'
#
loop_
_entity.id
_entity.type
_entity.pdbx_description
1 polymer ?
#
loop_
_entity_poly.entity_id
_entity_poly.type
_entity_poly.pdbx_seq_one_letter_code
_entity_poly.pdbx_strand_id
1 'polypeptide(L)'
;MIAAITMASGTIAGTVFGAPVQWKNNAEASMSGRSGQQKSARLSQQSAASVLRGAAIQNQATTSGGYILVRLHEAPDKAARMLLLDDGLELLSPVGDNTYFARVHAGADAASLEGKLSDAGMISRAHKLHPLIQADEMPSWAIVGSESVRVSEASGSDPVVAAYVMMHRDVDAASPEMDKLLGSYLGSVKSVVMSMNTLVVEMPYSQLKKLADDDRVQWIEPPLPPMEVTNSSNRVITQVNTAQSAPYNLDGTGVTVLVYDGGTVRASHNDFSGRVTNIDSSAVHYHATHVAGTIGGDGSTTLNNRGMAPGVNILAAGFEVAGGFSEGFLYTDPGDLESDYSLALSLGASISNNSIGSNVAQNGYPCAWQGDYGITAGTIDNVIRGSLGDGITVFWAAGNERGSGRCGSSYGTTAPPGNNKNAISIGALNSNDDSMTAFSSWGPSDDGRLRPVISAPGCQVGSDGGVTSTGDGSNTEYITLCGTSMASPTAAGVGALILQDFRAQYPAWGDPSNQLMKVILIEGAADILNTGPDYQSGYGSIRAVDSIEFMRGGNFEEDSVDQGGSSNFTITVNPEDTEFRVTIAWDDPAGAPNVAPALVNDLDLVVIDPSGDRHFPWTLNPASPSAGAVRTQEDHLNNIEQVFVENPQAGVWQVQVLGTDVTDGPQSFALASALDLGDGLLSVSLAETAPDLILPGTPIEVTAFINEGSDTVVPGSVWVNYRNEPGSFLSMPMDDNGDGSYTQTIPGAVCGKFIEYFVSASGTIAGAMTTPPQGESHPLHTEIGSYDVVLSDNFETDAGWTVSGDAVDGGWTRGVPVDCSSRGAPGADSDGSGTCWVTDNDSGSSCNSDVDDGTTILTSPIYDLSGGGEFSFEYWFADIPTGEVNGDDWAVDASTDGGSNWTRVRTVTTAAQVWRSDSIVIGQDIDASSTMRFRFSVSDLGTQNVIEGGLDNIRITRIVCEDSSVCPADINGDGSLNFLDVSEFLGAFGVGDSVADFDGNGSFNFLDISAFLGSYNAGCP
;
A
#
# COMPACT_ATOMS: atom_id res chain seq x y z
N MET A 1 57.96 3.40 -25.29
CA MET A 1 57.76 4.12 -24.01
C MET A 1 56.36 3.73 -23.57
N ILE A 2 56.26 2.74 -22.73
CA ILE A 2 55.02 2.18 -22.18
C ILE A 2 54.80 2.94 -20.87
N ALA A 3 53.71 3.71 -20.77
CA ALA A 3 53.25 4.27 -19.53
C ALA A 3 52.13 3.34 -19.00
N ALA A 4 52.43 2.68 -17.86
CA ALA A 4 51.47 1.90 -17.11
C ALA A 4 50.55 2.89 -16.36
N ILE A 5 49.26 2.80 -16.63
CA ILE A 5 48.22 3.40 -15.81
C ILE A 5 47.77 2.36 -14.83
N THR A 6 48.13 2.57 -13.56
CA THR A 6 47.60 1.82 -12.42
C THR A 6 46.16 2.26 -12.21
N MET A 7 45.20 1.37 -12.47
CA MET A 7 43.84 1.54 -12.02
C MET A 7 43.79 1.33 -10.51
N ALA A 8 43.49 2.38 -9.79
CA ALA A 8 43.05 2.28 -8.40
C ALA A 8 41.59 1.84 -8.44
N SER A 9 41.31 0.64 -7.95
CA SER A 9 39.96 0.16 -7.64
C SER A 9 39.45 0.96 -6.44
N GLY A 10 38.74 2.03 -6.71
CA GLY A 10 37.89 2.70 -5.71
C GLY A 10 36.50 2.10 -5.86
N THR A 11 36.11 1.29 -4.92
CA THR A 11 34.70 0.95 -4.65
C THR A 11 33.97 2.27 -4.39
N ILE A 12 33.22 2.73 -5.37
CA ILE A 12 32.19 3.76 -5.17
C ILE A 12 30.95 2.97 -4.70
N ALA A 13 30.72 2.95 -3.41
CA ALA A 13 29.38 2.70 -2.91
C ALA A 13 28.53 3.86 -3.44
N GLY A 14 27.79 3.64 -4.50
CA GLY A 14 26.79 4.56 -5.01
C GLY A 14 25.67 4.61 -3.98
N THR A 15 25.60 5.66 -3.19
CA THR A 15 24.38 6.02 -2.49
C THR A 15 23.35 6.32 -3.57
N VAL A 16 22.36 5.46 -3.71
CA VAL A 16 21.17 5.69 -4.54
C VAL A 16 20.43 6.86 -3.91
N PHE A 17 20.45 8.01 -4.57
CA PHE A 17 19.64 9.16 -4.18
C PHE A 17 18.36 9.08 -4.99
N GLY A 18 17.21 8.94 -4.32
CA GLY A 18 15.90 9.16 -4.92
C GLY A 18 15.82 10.55 -5.59
N ALA A 19 14.88 10.73 -6.50
CA ALA A 19 14.68 12.01 -7.18
C ALA A 19 14.39 13.13 -6.15
N PRO A 20 14.96 14.33 -6.31
CA PRO A 20 14.77 15.41 -5.35
C PRO A 20 13.30 15.84 -5.30
N VAL A 21 12.76 16.03 -4.10
CA VAL A 21 11.38 16.51 -3.91
C VAL A 21 11.20 17.88 -4.55
N GLN A 22 10.21 18.01 -5.43
CA GLN A 22 9.80 19.26 -6.06
C GLN A 22 8.36 19.59 -5.66
N TRP A 23 8.19 20.75 -5.02
CA TRP A 23 6.86 21.25 -4.67
C TRP A 23 6.26 22.00 -5.87
N LYS A 24 5.18 21.49 -6.44
CA LYS A 24 4.51 22.06 -7.61
C LYS A 24 4.07 23.51 -7.40
N ASN A 25 3.72 23.90 -6.20
CA ASN A 25 3.29 25.25 -5.84
C ASN A 25 4.43 26.22 -5.48
N ASN A 26 5.68 25.91 -5.83
CA ASN A 26 6.85 26.73 -5.48
C ASN A 26 7.02 27.02 -3.97
N ALA A 27 6.56 26.13 -3.09
CA ALA A 27 6.64 26.29 -1.65
C ALA A 27 8.09 26.55 -1.16
N GLU A 28 9.10 26.09 -1.92
CA GLU A 28 10.53 26.30 -1.68
C GLU A 28 11.22 27.31 -2.63
N ALA A 29 10.50 27.94 -3.55
CA ALA A 29 11.10 28.80 -4.60
C ALA A 29 11.84 30.06 -4.08
N SER A 30 11.85 30.32 -2.77
CA SER A 30 12.58 31.47 -2.19
C SER A 30 14.08 31.26 -2.02
N MET A 31 14.68 30.11 -2.44
CA MET A 31 16.08 29.77 -2.15
C MET A 31 16.94 29.37 -3.35
N SER A 32 16.55 29.62 -4.61
CA SER A 32 17.42 29.37 -5.77
C SER A 32 18.35 30.52 -6.06
N GLY A 33 19.52 30.47 -5.45
CA GLY A 33 20.69 31.27 -5.75
C GLY A 33 21.84 30.45 -6.34
N ARG A 34 21.92 30.39 -7.67
CA ARG A 34 23.12 30.12 -8.51
C ARG A 34 23.96 28.87 -8.28
N SER A 35 24.08 28.14 -9.37
CA SER A 35 25.16 27.25 -9.85
C SER A 35 25.04 25.75 -9.67
N GLY A 36 24.69 25.05 -10.75
CA GLY A 36 25.37 23.92 -11.36
C GLY A 36 25.84 22.72 -10.49
N GLN A 37 25.06 22.30 -9.50
CA GLN A 37 25.01 20.98 -8.90
C GLN A 37 23.69 20.96 -8.13
N GLN A 38 22.74 20.12 -8.55
CA GLN A 38 21.49 19.92 -7.83
C GLN A 38 21.81 19.19 -6.52
N LYS A 39 22.02 19.97 -5.46
CA LYS A 39 21.86 19.47 -4.10
C LYS A 39 20.40 19.71 -3.76
N SER A 40 19.72 18.71 -3.23
CA SER A 40 18.36 18.86 -2.71
C SER A 40 18.25 20.11 -1.85
N ALA A 41 17.20 20.90 -2.04
CA ALA A 41 16.99 22.13 -1.29
C ALA A 41 16.82 21.80 0.20
N ARG A 42 17.35 22.65 1.09
CA ARG A 42 17.15 22.45 2.53
C ARG A 42 15.69 22.70 2.90
N LEU A 43 15.12 21.84 3.74
CA LEU A 43 13.76 21.98 4.27
C LEU A 43 13.63 23.21 5.21
N SER A 44 14.72 23.65 5.84
CA SER A 44 14.74 24.82 6.72
C SER A 44 16.12 25.49 6.78
N GLN A 45 16.14 26.78 7.15
CA GLN A 45 17.38 27.48 7.54
C GLN A 45 17.79 27.17 8.99
N GLN A 46 16.91 26.59 9.79
CA GLN A 46 17.17 26.20 11.18
C GLN A 46 17.84 24.81 11.22
N SER A 47 18.55 24.51 12.31
CA SER A 47 19.04 23.14 12.51
C SER A 47 17.88 22.18 12.78
N ALA A 48 18.02 20.91 12.38
CA ALA A 48 17.02 19.87 12.63
C ALA A 48 16.64 19.81 14.13
N ALA A 49 17.58 19.84 15.04
CA ALA A 49 17.32 19.88 16.49
C ALA A 49 16.50 21.12 16.93
N SER A 50 16.61 22.25 16.26
CA SER A 50 15.80 23.43 16.56
C SER A 50 14.33 23.24 16.13
N VAL A 51 14.15 22.63 14.94
CA VAL A 51 12.83 22.32 14.40
C VAL A 51 12.14 21.27 15.27
N LEU A 52 12.83 20.17 15.60
CA LEU A 52 12.32 19.09 16.46
C LEU A 52 11.86 19.63 17.84
N ARG A 53 12.72 20.43 18.50
CA ARG A 53 12.35 21.06 19.79
C ARG A 53 11.15 21.99 19.67
N GLY A 54 11.06 22.75 18.58
CA GLY A 54 9.91 23.60 18.30
C GLY A 54 8.62 22.81 18.16
N ALA A 55 8.64 21.72 17.40
CA ALA A 55 7.50 20.84 17.21
C ALA A 55 7.08 20.11 18.50
N ALA A 56 8.05 19.59 19.27
CA ALA A 56 7.77 18.93 20.55
C ALA A 56 7.11 19.89 21.56
N ILE A 57 7.54 21.17 21.61
CA ILE A 57 6.88 22.20 22.44
C ILE A 57 5.46 22.48 21.93
N GLN A 58 5.25 22.52 20.63
CA GLN A 58 3.96 22.76 20.03
C GLN A 58 2.98 21.60 20.36
N ASN A 59 3.44 20.35 20.29
CA ASN A 59 2.65 19.19 20.69
C ASN A 59 2.31 19.17 22.19
N GLN A 60 3.19 19.67 23.06
CA GLN A 60 2.86 19.85 24.50
C GLN A 60 1.83 20.95 24.75
N ALA A 61 1.73 21.94 23.86
CA ALA A 61 0.80 23.05 24.00
C ALA A 61 -0.59 22.77 23.46
N THR A 62 -0.67 21.90 22.43
CA THR A 62 -1.92 21.51 21.78
C THR A 62 -1.81 20.04 21.38
N THR A 63 -2.81 19.22 21.68
CA THR A 63 -2.85 17.79 21.28
C THR A 63 -2.85 17.59 19.76
N SER A 64 -3.02 18.64 18.97
CA SER A 64 -3.05 18.67 17.51
C SER A 64 -1.78 19.22 16.88
N GLY A 65 -0.71 19.45 17.64
CA GLY A 65 0.53 20.05 17.12
C GLY A 65 1.66 19.02 16.92
N GLY A 66 2.78 19.50 16.34
CA GLY A 66 4.02 18.73 16.24
C GLY A 66 4.34 18.17 14.88
N TYR A 67 3.57 18.47 13.85
CA TYR A 67 3.82 18.01 12.48
C TYR A 67 4.93 18.82 11.80
N ILE A 68 5.86 18.11 11.15
CA ILE A 68 7.03 18.68 10.45
C ILE A 68 7.34 17.89 9.18
N LEU A 69 8.21 18.44 8.35
CA LEU A 69 8.88 17.68 7.30
C LEU A 69 10.25 17.23 7.82
N VAL A 70 10.59 15.97 7.60
CA VAL A 70 11.91 15.42 7.92
C VAL A 70 12.49 14.74 6.69
N ARG A 71 13.80 14.83 6.52
CA ARG A 71 14.55 14.08 5.53
C ARG A 71 15.55 13.19 6.25
N LEU A 72 15.53 11.90 5.93
CA LEU A 72 16.46 10.92 6.46
C LEU A 72 17.74 10.87 5.62
N HIS A 73 18.78 10.22 6.13
CA HIS A 73 20.00 9.98 5.37
C HIS A 73 19.83 8.90 4.31
N GLU A 74 18.91 7.99 4.52
CA GLU A 74 18.57 6.84 3.67
C GLU A 74 17.09 6.47 3.89
N ALA A 75 16.50 5.68 2.99
CA ALA A 75 15.13 5.20 3.15
C ALA A 75 15.04 4.27 4.39
N PRO A 76 14.09 4.50 5.30
CA PRO A 76 14.01 3.74 6.53
C PRO A 76 13.25 2.42 6.29
N ASP A 77 13.88 1.31 6.64
CA ASP A 77 13.19 0.04 6.80
C ASP A 77 12.24 0.04 8.01
N LYS A 78 11.53 -1.07 8.24
CA LYS A 78 10.59 -1.22 9.35
C LYS A 78 11.26 -1.00 10.72
N ALA A 79 12.46 -1.55 10.91
CA ALA A 79 13.19 -1.41 12.18
C ALA A 79 13.65 0.04 12.42
N ALA A 80 14.15 0.71 11.37
CA ALA A 80 14.52 2.12 11.45
C ALA A 80 13.32 3.03 11.76
N ARG A 81 12.14 2.72 11.20
CA ARG A 81 10.89 3.44 11.52
C ARG A 81 10.50 3.28 12.99
N MET A 82 10.60 2.07 13.54
CA MET A 82 10.35 1.81 14.96
C MET A 82 11.32 2.58 15.86
N LEU A 83 12.62 2.57 15.53
CA LEU A 83 13.63 3.32 16.29
C LEU A 83 13.44 4.85 16.23
N LEU A 84 12.87 5.38 15.17
CA LEU A 84 12.50 6.79 15.07
C LEU A 84 11.28 7.09 15.94
N LEU A 85 10.29 6.19 15.93
CA LEU A 85 9.11 6.28 16.78
C LEU A 85 9.47 6.24 18.26
N ASP A 86 10.36 5.33 18.68
CA ASP A 86 10.88 5.23 20.05
C ASP A 86 11.56 6.53 20.52
N ASP A 87 12.27 7.22 19.61
CA ASP A 87 12.84 8.55 19.88
C ASP A 87 11.77 9.66 19.82
N GLY A 88 10.51 9.31 19.59
CA GLY A 88 9.37 10.23 19.53
C GLY A 88 9.19 10.93 18.18
N LEU A 89 9.60 10.32 17.08
CA LEU A 89 9.37 10.80 15.72
C LEU A 89 8.62 9.74 14.89
N GLU A 90 7.36 9.97 14.66
CA GLU A 90 6.52 9.13 13.80
C GLU A 90 6.59 9.59 12.35
N LEU A 91 6.95 8.70 11.42
CA LEU A 91 6.96 8.98 9.98
C LEU A 91 5.56 8.67 9.42
N LEU A 92 4.94 9.66 8.79
CA LEU A 92 3.59 9.57 8.22
C LEU A 92 3.65 9.28 6.71
N SER A 93 3.42 10.29 5.87
CA SER A 93 3.35 10.14 4.41
C SER A 93 4.69 10.49 3.76
N PRO A 94 5.24 9.63 2.89
CA PRO A 94 6.45 9.94 2.13
C PRO A 94 6.18 11.04 1.09
N VAL A 95 7.20 11.82 0.77
CA VAL A 95 7.15 12.88 -0.24
C VAL A 95 8.37 12.84 -1.19
N GLY A 96 9.05 11.70 -1.26
CA GLY A 96 10.24 11.48 -2.09
C GLY A 96 11.54 11.98 -1.45
N ASP A 97 12.71 11.58 -2.02
CA ASP A 97 14.06 11.95 -1.55
C ASP A 97 14.24 11.70 -0.04
N ASN A 98 13.82 10.53 0.46
CA ASN A 98 13.84 10.17 1.88
C ASN A 98 13.21 11.23 2.80
N THR A 99 12.26 12.00 2.27
CA THR A 99 11.55 13.06 2.98
C THR A 99 10.13 12.60 3.33
N TYR A 100 9.70 12.89 4.55
CA TYR A 100 8.42 12.46 5.09
C TYR A 100 7.70 13.61 5.78
N PHE A 101 6.37 13.64 5.69
CA PHE A 101 5.59 14.25 6.75
C PHE A 101 5.78 13.40 8.00
N ALA A 102 6.01 14.04 9.13
CA ALA A 102 6.26 13.35 10.40
C ALA A 102 5.63 14.08 11.57
N ARG A 103 5.27 13.33 12.61
CA ARG A 103 4.80 13.85 13.88
C ARG A 103 5.88 13.72 14.94
N VAL A 104 6.13 14.80 15.69
CA VAL A 104 7.04 14.81 16.83
C VAL A 104 6.22 14.70 18.10
N HIS A 105 6.31 13.58 18.79
CA HIS A 105 5.59 13.34 20.03
C HIS A 105 6.12 14.17 21.19
N ALA A 106 5.28 14.38 22.22
CA ALA A 106 5.68 15.09 23.43
C ALA A 106 6.78 14.30 24.16
N GLY A 107 7.94 14.95 24.38
CA GLY A 107 9.08 14.29 25.02
C GLY A 107 10.13 13.72 24.09
N ALA A 108 9.95 13.86 22.77
CA ALA A 108 10.91 13.39 21.77
C ALA A 108 12.36 13.80 22.08
N ASP A 109 13.30 12.86 21.92
CA ASP A 109 14.74 13.11 22.09
C ASP A 109 15.35 13.77 20.86
N ALA A 110 15.21 15.10 20.81
CA ALA A 110 15.76 15.90 19.71
C ALA A 110 17.27 15.72 19.50
N ALA A 111 18.02 15.22 20.49
CA ALA A 111 19.48 15.01 20.35
C ALA A 111 19.79 13.67 19.67
N SER A 112 19.04 12.63 19.98
CA SER A 112 19.13 11.34 19.30
C SER A 112 18.65 11.49 17.85
N LEU A 113 17.50 12.13 17.62
CA LEU A 113 16.92 12.33 16.29
C LEU A 113 17.79 13.20 15.37
N GLU A 114 18.50 14.24 15.89
CA GLU A 114 19.35 15.11 15.06
C GLU A 114 20.42 14.30 14.30
N GLY A 115 20.92 13.22 14.89
CA GLY A 115 21.92 12.36 14.26
C GLY A 115 21.36 11.43 13.17
N LYS A 116 20.05 11.19 13.18
CA LYS A 116 19.35 10.31 12.23
C LYS A 116 18.76 11.08 11.03
N LEU A 117 18.60 12.39 11.14
CA LEU A 117 18.01 13.24 10.11
C LEU A 117 19.09 13.97 9.31
N SER A 118 18.95 13.99 7.99
CA SER A 118 19.75 14.86 7.13
C SER A 118 19.23 16.31 7.13
N ASP A 119 17.93 16.50 7.30
CA ASP A 119 17.29 17.83 7.38
C ASP A 119 15.93 17.76 8.10
N ALA A 120 15.39 18.91 8.55
CA ALA A 120 14.05 19.04 9.08
C ALA A 120 13.50 20.45 8.86
N GLY A 121 12.18 20.56 8.59
CA GLY A 121 11.50 21.83 8.33
C GLY A 121 10.10 21.88 8.89
N MET A 122 9.62 23.08 9.25
CA MET A 122 8.24 23.29 9.64
C MET A 122 7.35 23.28 8.40
N ILE A 123 6.17 22.67 8.51
CA ILE A 123 5.16 22.70 7.47
C ILE A 123 4.55 24.12 7.42
N SER A 124 4.65 24.75 6.26
CA SER A 124 4.06 26.08 6.03
C SER A 124 2.72 25.95 5.31
N ARG A 125 1.93 27.03 5.26
CA ARG A 125 0.71 27.07 4.43
C ARG A 125 0.98 26.75 2.95
N ALA A 126 2.15 27.12 2.43
CA ALA A 126 2.52 26.82 1.05
C ALA A 126 2.65 25.31 0.78
N HIS A 127 2.98 24.50 1.79
CA HIS A 127 2.99 23.05 1.68
C HIS A 127 1.59 22.41 1.78
N LYS A 128 0.58 23.15 2.24
CA LYS A 128 -0.77 22.67 2.54
C LYS A 128 -1.86 23.17 1.59
N LEU A 129 -1.60 24.17 0.76
CA LEU A 129 -2.62 24.80 -0.07
C LEU A 129 -2.31 24.65 -1.55
N HIS A 130 -3.28 24.19 -2.31
CA HIS A 130 -3.23 24.19 -3.77
C HIS A 130 -2.90 25.59 -4.31
N PRO A 131 -2.13 25.72 -5.42
CA PRO A 131 -1.70 27.01 -5.98
C PRO A 131 -2.84 28.00 -6.20
N LEU A 132 -4.01 27.54 -6.68
CA LEU A 132 -5.18 28.40 -6.90
C LEU A 132 -5.71 28.99 -5.59
N ILE A 133 -5.78 28.21 -4.52
CA ILE A 133 -6.22 28.72 -3.20
C ILE A 133 -5.20 29.70 -2.64
N GLN A 134 -3.92 29.48 -2.88
CA GLN A 134 -2.86 30.42 -2.48
C GLN A 134 -2.99 31.75 -3.21
N ALA A 135 -3.26 31.70 -4.51
CA ALA A 135 -3.40 32.87 -5.37
C ALA A 135 -4.72 33.65 -5.20
N ASP A 136 -5.63 33.20 -4.33
CA ASP A 136 -7.01 33.72 -4.23
C ASP A 136 -7.86 33.50 -5.50
N GLU A 137 -7.57 32.46 -6.25
CA GLU A 137 -8.22 32.10 -7.52
C GLU A 137 -9.13 30.87 -7.38
N MET A 138 -9.99 30.83 -6.34
CA MET A 138 -10.91 29.70 -6.17
C MET A 138 -11.76 29.49 -7.42
N PRO A 139 -11.80 28.28 -8.00
CA PRO A 139 -12.53 28.02 -9.23
C PRO A 139 -14.04 28.29 -9.10
N SER A 140 -14.69 28.77 -10.19
CA SER A 140 -16.10 29.10 -10.15
C SER A 140 -17.01 27.90 -9.88
N TRP A 141 -16.65 26.72 -10.34
CA TRP A 141 -17.41 25.47 -10.07
C TRP A 141 -17.31 25.01 -8.60
N ALA A 142 -16.29 25.43 -7.88
CA ALA A 142 -16.16 25.16 -6.46
C ALA A 142 -16.98 26.09 -5.57
N ILE A 143 -17.62 27.12 -6.15
CA ILE A 143 -18.49 28.05 -5.40
C ILE A 143 -19.87 27.46 -5.32
N VAL A 144 -20.32 27.20 -4.09
CA VAL A 144 -21.63 26.59 -3.79
C VAL A 144 -22.72 27.67 -3.79
N GLY A 145 -23.72 27.54 -4.70
CA GLY A 145 -24.87 28.44 -4.79
C GLY A 145 -25.05 29.06 -6.19
N SER A 146 -26.21 29.69 -6.43
CA SER A 146 -26.74 30.02 -7.76
C SER A 146 -26.22 31.30 -8.36
N GLU A 147 -24.96 31.66 -8.33
CA GLU A 147 -24.37 32.65 -9.23
C GLU A 147 -22.84 32.58 -9.22
N SER A 148 -22.26 32.40 -10.41
CA SER A 148 -20.81 32.40 -10.62
C SER A 148 -20.22 33.82 -10.40
N VAL A 149 -19.90 34.11 -9.14
CA VAL A 149 -19.17 35.32 -8.78
C VAL A 149 -17.69 34.92 -8.56
N ARG A 150 -16.80 35.49 -9.34
CA ARG A 150 -15.35 35.34 -9.07
C ARG A 150 -15.05 35.90 -7.69
N VAL A 151 -14.30 35.15 -6.91
CA VAL A 151 -13.93 35.49 -5.52
C VAL A 151 -13.28 36.87 -5.44
N SER A 152 -12.55 37.29 -6.49
CA SER A 152 -11.94 38.62 -6.62
C SER A 152 -12.89 39.76 -6.91
N GLU A 153 -14.13 39.47 -7.35
CA GLU A 153 -15.13 40.50 -7.76
C GLU A 153 -16.22 40.69 -6.71
N ALA A 154 -16.33 39.79 -5.73
CA ALA A 154 -17.32 39.84 -4.66
C ALA A 154 -16.95 40.90 -3.59
N SER A 155 -17.19 42.17 -3.88
CA SER A 155 -17.09 43.19 -2.83
C SER A 155 -18.19 43.00 -1.79
N GLY A 156 -17.91 42.22 -0.77
CA GLY A 156 -18.70 42.20 0.47
C GLY A 156 -19.34 40.87 0.89
N SER A 157 -19.26 39.79 0.12
CA SER A 157 -19.72 38.46 0.57
C SER A 157 -18.55 37.47 0.64
N ASP A 158 -18.53 36.62 1.68
CA ASP A 158 -17.59 35.49 1.85
C ASP A 158 -18.27 34.25 1.24
N PRO A 159 -17.96 33.83 -0.01
CA PRO A 159 -18.68 32.76 -0.67
C PRO A 159 -18.45 31.44 0.07
N VAL A 160 -19.47 30.58 0.08
CA VAL A 160 -19.30 29.18 0.47
C VAL A 160 -18.65 28.44 -0.71
N VAL A 161 -17.61 27.71 -0.44
CA VAL A 161 -16.85 26.93 -1.44
C VAL A 161 -16.77 25.47 -1.03
N ALA A 162 -16.74 24.59 -2.03
CA ALA A 162 -16.37 23.21 -1.85
C ALA A 162 -14.84 23.04 -1.88
N ALA A 163 -14.28 22.12 -1.09
CA ALA A 163 -12.87 21.79 -1.10
C ALA A 163 -12.65 20.35 -0.62
N TYR A 164 -11.53 19.74 -1.02
CA TYR A 164 -11.01 18.52 -0.45
C TYR A 164 -9.99 18.88 0.64
N VAL A 165 -10.12 18.30 1.82
CA VAL A 165 -9.25 18.53 2.97
C VAL A 165 -8.67 17.21 3.43
N MET A 166 -7.44 16.94 3.03
CA MET A 166 -6.70 15.74 3.41
C MET A 166 -6.08 15.92 4.78
N MET A 167 -6.27 14.95 5.65
CA MET A 167 -5.70 14.92 7.00
C MET A 167 -4.37 14.15 6.99
N HIS A 168 -3.49 14.41 7.97
CA HIS A 168 -2.33 13.55 8.18
C HIS A 168 -2.76 12.12 8.52
N ARG A 169 -1.94 11.13 8.15
CA ARG A 169 -2.28 9.70 8.23
C ARG A 169 -2.63 9.20 9.63
N ASP A 170 -2.14 9.86 10.68
CA ASP A 170 -2.41 9.60 12.10
C ASP A 170 -3.65 10.34 12.64
N VAL A 171 -4.41 11.00 11.78
CA VAL A 171 -5.64 11.72 12.12
C VAL A 171 -6.78 11.04 11.37
N ASP A 172 -7.72 10.49 12.07
CA ASP A 172 -8.91 9.88 11.46
C ASP A 172 -9.85 10.96 10.91
N ALA A 173 -9.97 11.00 9.57
CA ALA A 173 -10.84 11.96 8.87
C ALA A 173 -12.34 11.68 9.13
N ALA A 174 -12.70 10.44 9.47
CA ALA A 174 -14.08 10.06 9.74
C ALA A 174 -14.50 10.32 11.19
N SER A 175 -13.57 10.70 12.06
CA SER A 175 -13.86 10.92 13.47
C SER A 175 -14.79 12.12 13.72
N PRO A 176 -15.71 12.07 14.72
CA PRO A 176 -16.58 13.19 15.08
C PRO A 176 -15.84 14.46 15.51
N GLU A 177 -14.55 14.35 15.81
CA GLU A 177 -13.70 15.51 16.06
C GLU A 177 -13.51 16.37 14.81
N MET A 178 -13.57 15.77 13.62
CA MET A 178 -13.46 16.50 12.35
C MET A 178 -14.70 17.36 12.10
N ASP A 179 -15.89 16.88 12.41
CA ASP A 179 -17.10 17.70 12.35
C ASP A 179 -17.03 18.89 13.33
N LYS A 180 -16.54 18.65 14.55
CA LYS A 180 -16.32 19.72 15.54
C LYS A 180 -15.26 20.71 15.05
N LEU A 181 -14.17 20.21 14.46
CA LEU A 181 -13.14 21.06 13.86
C LEU A 181 -13.74 21.93 12.76
N LEU A 182 -14.38 21.34 11.76
CA LEU A 182 -14.95 22.07 10.63
C LEU A 182 -16.07 23.03 11.06
N GLY A 183 -16.91 22.62 12.00
CA GLY A 183 -17.92 23.47 12.58
C GLY A 183 -17.33 24.74 13.24
N SER A 184 -16.12 24.66 13.82
CA SER A 184 -15.42 25.84 14.35
C SER A 184 -14.97 26.82 13.26
N TYR A 185 -14.83 26.36 12.02
CA TYR A 185 -14.57 27.15 10.80
C TYR A 185 -15.83 27.40 9.97
N LEU A 186 -17.02 27.17 10.53
CA LEU A 186 -18.31 27.30 9.84
C LEU A 186 -18.45 26.38 8.60
N GLY A 187 -17.72 25.29 8.59
CA GLY A 187 -17.75 24.26 7.55
C GLY A 187 -18.73 23.13 7.87
N SER A 188 -19.04 22.33 6.86
CA SER A 188 -19.79 21.07 6.96
C SER A 188 -19.12 20.00 6.13
N VAL A 189 -19.04 18.78 6.63
CA VAL A 189 -18.62 17.58 5.89
C VAL A 189 -19.76 17.17 4.97
N LYS A 190 -19.45 16.80 3.72
CA LYS A 190 -20.39 16.26 2.74
C LYS A 190 -20.20 14.78 2.55
N SER A 191 -18.95 14.36 2.45
CA SER A 191 -18.54 12.96 2.39
C SER A 191 -17.11 12.82 2.88
N VAL A 192 -16.70 11.58 3.15
CA VAL A 192 -15.35 11.23 3.56
C VAL A 192 -14.78 10.25 2.55
N VAL A 193 -13.63 10.57 1.98
CA VAL A 193 -12.87 9.70 1.09
C VAL A 193 -11.92 8.89 1.95
N MET A 194 -12.35 7.69 2.33
CA MET A 194 -11.63 6.85 3.32
C MET A 194 -10.24 6.45 2.82
N SER A 195 -10.11 6.08 1.55
CA SER A 195 -8.84 5.65 0.95
C SER A 195 -7.75 6.73 0.96
N MET A 196 -8.14 8.01 1.00
CA MET A 196 -7.22 9.14 1.01
C MET A 196 -7.26 9.94 2.33
N ASN A 197 -7.91 9.44 3.36
CA ASN A 197 -8.09 10.13 4.64
C ASN A 197 -8.50 11.61 4.47
N THR A 198 -9.51 11.86 3.62
CA THR A 198 -9.87 13.18 3.10
C THR A 198 -11.34 13.50 3.32
N LEU A 199 -11.61 14.72 3.73
CA LEU A 199 -12.95 15.27 3.88
C LEU A 199 -13.35 16.07 2.62
N VAL A 200 -14.52 15.81 2.08
CA VAL A 200 -15.19 16.71 1.12
C VAL A 200 -16.01 17.71 1.91
N VAL A 201 -15.66 18.97 1.83
CA VAL A 201 -16.24 19.98 2.71
C VAL A 201 -16.87 21.15 1.93
N GLU A 202 -17.91 21.78 2.53
CA GLU A 202 -18.40 23.09 2.10
C GLU A 202 -18.24 24.10 3.25
N MET A 203 -17.56 25.21 3.00
CA MET A 203 -17.29 26.21 4.02
C MET A 203 -17.03 27.59 3.42
N PRO A 204 -17.15 28.69 4.25
CA PRO A 204 -16.80 30.03 3.79
C PRO A 204 -15.33 30.11 3.35
N TYR A 205 -15.05 30.71 2.20
CA TYR A 205 -13.70 30.77 1.63
C TYR A 205 -12.67 31.40 2.57
N SER A 206 -13.05 32.45 3.28
CA SER A 206 -12.16 33.08 4.26
C SER A 206 -11.75 32.14 5.42
N GLN A 207 -12.55 31.13 5.71
CA GLN A 207 -12.28 30.15 6.75
C GLN A 207 -11.43 28.99 6.23
N LEU A 208 -11.57 28.63 4.95
CA LEU A 208 -10.78 27.58 4.30
C LEU A 208 -9.27 27.83 4.44
N LYS A 209 -8.82 29.05 4.16
CA LYS A 209 -7.41 29.42 4.34
C LYS A 209 -6.95 29.41 5.79
N LYS A 210 -7.84 29.64 6.74
CA LYS A 210 -7.52 29.55 8.18
C LYS A 210 -7.43 28.09 8.63
N LEU A 211 -8.24 27.21 8.03
CA LEU A 211 -8.19 25.77 8.30
C LEU A 211 -6.79 25.18 7.99
N ALA A 212 -6.09 25.70 6.99
CA ALA A 212 -4.70 25.31 6.70
C ALA A 212 -3.71 25.62 7.85
N ASP A 213 -4.08 26.45 8.82
CA ASP A 213 -3.26 26.68 10.03
C ASP A 213 -3.45 25.59 11.08
N ASP A 214 -4.46 24.74 10.96
CA ASP A 214 -4.57 23.55 11.80
C ASP A 214 -3.49 22.53 11.38
N ASP A 215 -2.75 22.07 12.38
CA ASP A 215 -1.59 21.21 12.12
C ASP A 215 -2.01 19.83 11.64
N ARG A 216 -3.21 19.36 11.95
CA ARG A 216 -3.76 18.05 11.49
C ARG A 216 -4.02 18.00 9.99
N VAL A 217 -4.19 19.16 9.34
CA VAL A 217 -4.42 19.25 7.89
C VAL A 217 -3.11 19.05 7.15
N GLN A 218 -3.06 18.08 6.25
CA GLN A 218 -1.92 17.83 5.37
C GLN A 218 -2.03 18.64 4.07
N TRP A 219 -3.21 18.63 3.40
CA TRP A 219 -3.41 19.27 2.12
C TRP A 219 -4.83 19.81 1.94
N ILE A 220 -5.01 20.90 1.20
CA ILE A 220 -6.31 21.44 0.80
C ILE A 220 -6.27 21.79 -0.68
N GLU A 221 -7.17 21.22 -1.47
CA GLU A 221 -7.35 21.55 -2.89
C GLU A 221 -8.81 21.85 -3.23
N PRO A 222 -9.09 22.60 -4.34
CA PRO A 222 -10.43 22.71 -4.87
C PRO A 222 -10.85 21.37 -5.48
N PRO A 223 -12.16 21.07 -5.56
CA PRO A 223 -12.64 19.89 -6.26
C PRO A 223 -12.37 19.99 -7.76
N LEU A 224 -12.30 18.83 -8.43
CA LEU A 224 -12.22 18.77 -9.88
C LEU A 224 -13.49 19.37 -10.52
N PRO A 225 -13.37 19.99 -11.70
CA PRO A 225 -14.53 20.44 -12.46
C PRO A 225 -15.35 19.26 -13.00
N PRO A 226 -16.61 19.47 -13.45
CA PRO A 226 -17.44 18.44 -14.06
C PRO A 226 -16.82 17.85 -15.33
N MET A 227 -17.09 16.58 -15.61
CA MET A 227 -16.48 15.78 -16.68
C MET A 227 -17.36 15.69 -17.94
N GLU A 228 -16.79 15.46 -19.16
CA GLU A 228 -17.50 15.47 -20.48
C GLU A 228 -17.03 14.35 -21.48
N VAL A 229 -17.71 14.13 -22.62
CA VAL A 229 -17.86 12.83 -23.30
C VAL A 229 -17.87 12.78 -24.84
N THR A 230 -17.40 11.70 -25.60
CA THR A 230 -17.55 11.43 -27.06
C THR A 230 -17.07 10.10 -27.67
N ASN A 231 -17.58 9.50 -28.84
CA ASN A 231 -17.25 8.16 -29.39
C ASN A 231 -17.38 7.79 -30.88
N SER A 232 -16.76 6.74 -31.56
CA SER A 232 -17.10 5.61 -32.44
C SER A 232 -16.27 5.08 -33.64
N SER A 233 -15.91 3.79 -33.86
CA SER A 233 -15.60 2.79 -34.94
C SER A 233 -14.19 2.20 -35.05
N ASN A 234 -13.96 0.88 -34.67
CA ASN A 234 -12.58 0.47 -34.34
C ASN A 234 -12.24 -1.03 -34.30
N ARG A 235 -13.17 -1.98 -34.58
CA ARG A 235 -12.89 -3.42 -34.42
C ARG A 235 -11.88 -4.03 -35.41
N VAL A 236 -11.66 -3.38 -36.55
CA VAL A 236 -10.78 -3.95 -37.58
C VAL A 236 -9.33 -3.77 -37.17
N ILE A 237 -8.94 -2.56 -36.81
CA ILE A 237 -7.54 -2.23 -36.52
C ILE A 237 -7.06 -2.84 -35.20
N THR A 238 -7.95 -2.97 -34.22
CA THR A 238 -7.67 -3.67 -32.95
C THR A 238 -7.67 -5.20 -33.06
N GLN A 239 -7.88 -5.77 -34.27
CA GLN A 239 -7.94 -7.24 -34.49
C GLN A 239 -9.12 -7.94 -33.78
N VAL A 240 -10.05 -7.22 -33.18
CA VAL A 240 -11.18 -7.79 -32.43
C VAL A 240 -12.06 -8.69 -33.30
N ASN A 241 -12.24 -8.38 -34.59
CA ASN A 241 -12.99 -9.25 -35.50
C ASN A 241 -12.35 -10.64 -35.62
N THR A 242 -11.01 -10.74 -35.58
CA THR A 242 -10.27 -11.99 -35.56
C THR A 242 -10.43 -12.71 -34.21
N ALA A 243 -10.29 -11.98 -33.10
CA ALA A 243 -10.47 -12.54 -31.75
C ALA A 243 -11.90 -13.09 -31.54
N GLN A 244 -12.92 -12.45 -32.12
CA GLN A 244 -14.31 -12.91 -32.08
C GLN A 244 -14.59 -14.09 -33.02
N SER A 245 -13.67 -14.45 -33.88
CA SER A 245 -13.80 -15.53 -34.88
C SER A 245 -12.94 -16.75 -34.50
N ALA A 246 -13.17 -17.89 -35.17
CA ALA A 246 -12.31 -19.06 -35.04
C ALA A 246 -10.85 -18.69 -35.44
N PRO A 247 -9.82 -19.19 -34.71
CA PRO A 247 -9.88 -20.24 -33.68
C PRO A 247 -10.22 -19.71 -32.26
N TYR A 248 -10.25 -18.40 -32.03
CA TYR A 248 -10.37 -17.79 -30.69
C TYR A 248 -11.81 -17.89 -30.16
N ASN A 249 -12.81 -17.42 -30.92
CA ASN A 249 -14.24 -17.38 -30.58
C ASN A 249 -14.53 -16.68 -29.24
N LEU A 250 -13.80 -15.59 -28.95
CA LEU A 250 -13.97 -14.81 -27.73
C LEU A 250 -15.05 -13.74 -27.92
N ASP A 251 -15.83 -13.52 -26.89
CA ASP A 251 -16.91 -12.51 -26.90
C ASP A 251 -17.06 -11.78 -25.56
N GLY A 252 -16.21 -12.07 -24.57
CA GLY A 252 -16.26 -11.50 -23.23
C GLY A 252 -17.25 -12.22 -22.29
N THR A 253 -17.82 -13.37 -22.67
CA THR A 253 -18.71 -14.13 -21.80
C THR A 253 -18.03 -14.48 -20.46
N GLY A 254 -18.74 -14.23 -19.36
CA GLY A 254 -18.25 -14.46 -18.00
C GLY A 254 -17.49 -13.28 -17.39
N VAL A 255 -17.29 -12.19 -18.13
CA VAL A 255 -16.67 -10.95 -17.64
C VAL A 255 -17.75 -9.92 -17.30
N THR A 256 -17.58 -9.22 -16.18
CA THR A 256 -18.44 -8.10 -15.77
C THR A 256 -17.62 -6.80 -15.81
N VAL A 257 -18.13 -5.81 -16.54
CA VAL A 257 -17.47 -4.52 -16.74
C VAL A 257 -18.30 -3.42 -16.07
N LEU A 258 -17.68 -2.61 -15.23
CA LEU A 258 -18.26 -1.35 -14.74
C LEU A 258 -18.10 -0.27 -15.80
N VAL A 259 -19.18 0.40 -16.16
CA VAL A 259 -19.19 1.68 -16.91
C VAL A 259 -19.49 2.79 -15.90
N TYR A 260 -18.46 3.50 -15.46
CA TYR A 260 -18.58 4.68 -14.62
C TYR A 260 -18.48 5.94 -15.49
N ASP A 261 -19.60 6.66 -15.65
CA ASP A 261 -19.75 7.67 -16.69
C ASP A 261 -20.68 8.83 -16.24
N GLY A 262 -21.08 9.71 -17.13
CA GLY A 262 -21.95 10.86 -16.87
C GLY A 262 -23.41 10.52 -16.53
N GLY A 263 -23.70 9.28 -16.20
CA GLY A 263 -25.01 8.75 -15.86
C GLY A 263 -25.12 7.27 -16.21
N THR A 264 -26.29 6.67 -16.01
CA THR A 264 -26.52 5.25 -16.27
C THR A 264 -26.81 4.96 -17.75
N VAL A 265 -26.82 3.68 -18.09
CA VAL A 265 -27.01 3.15 -19.45
C VAL A 265 -28.49 2.92 -19.73
N ARG A 266 -28.93 3.12 -20.98
CA ARG A 266 -30.25 2.65 -21.46
C ARG A 266 -30.26 1.12 -21.55
N ALA A 267 -30.47 0.45 -20.45
CA ALA A 267 -30.45 -1.00 -20.34
C ALA A 267 -31.50 -1.71 -21.25
N SER A 268 -32.52 -0.99 -21.68
CA SER A 268 -33.56 -1.50 -22.59
C SER A 268 -33.18 -1.49 -24.08
N HIS A 269 -31.98 -0.98 -24.46
CA HIS A 269 -31.52 -1.04 -25.85
C HIS A 269 -31.37 -2.51 -26.27
N ASN A 270 -31.82 -2.83 -27.49
CA ASN A 270 -31.90 -4.22 -27.95
C ASN A 270 -30.53 -4.93 -27.96
N ASP A 271 -29.45 -4.22 -28.28
CA ASP A 271 -28.08 -4.75 -28.33
C ASP A 271 -27.51 -5.16 -26.94
N PHE A 272 -28.20 -4.86 -25.88
CA PHE A 272 -27.75 -5.32 -24.55
C PHE A 272 -28.41 -6.65 -24.13
N SER A 273 -29.56 -7.02 -24.71
CA SER A 273 -30.18 -8.32 -24.45
C SER A 273 -30.35 -8.68 -22.97
N GLY A 274 -30.52 -7.67 -22.09
CA GLY A 274 -30.68 -7.84 -20.65
C GLY A 274 -29.36 -8.00 -19.85
N ARG A 275 -28.21 -7.74 -20.47
CA ARG A 275 -26.86 -7.83 -19.82
C ARG A 275 -26.40 -6.55 -19.09
N VAL A 276 -27.21 -5.49 -19.07
CA VAL A 276 -26.93 -4.23 -18.38
C VAL A 276 -27.72 -4.14 -17.08
N THR A 277 -27.05 -3.80 -16.00
CA THR A 277 -27.64 -3.47 -14.69
C THR A 277 -27.17 -2.08 -14.28
N ASN A 278 -28.11 -1.13 -14.15
CA ASN A 278 -27.83 0.18 -13.55
C ASN A 278 -27.78 -0.01 -12.03
N ILE A 279 -26.68 0.35 -11.40
CA ILE A 279 -26.42 0.08 -9.96
C ILE A 279 -26.64 1.32 -9.09
N ASP A 280 -26.83 2.48 -9.69
CA ASP A 280 -27.22 3.70 -9.00
C ASP A 280 -28.55 4.28 -9.53
N SER A 281 -28.96 5.43 -9.03
CA SER A 281 -30.19 6.13 -9.43
C SER A 281 -30.00 7.27 -10.42
N SER A 282 -28.79 7.42 -11.02
CA SER A 282 -28.51 8.44 -12.02
C SER A 282 -29.43 8.31 -13.25
N ALA A 283 -29.63 9.45 -13.90
CA ALA A 283 -30.39 9.49 -15.15
C ALA A 283 -29.66 8.69 -16.24
N VAL A 284 -30.43 8.09 -17.16
CA VAL A 284 -29.84 7.53 -18.37
C VAL A 284 -29.18 8.62 -19.19
N HIS A 285 -27.94 8.37 -19.59
CA HIS A 285 -27.14 9.31 -20.35
C HIS A 285 -26.73 8.72 -21.70
N TYR A 286 -26.83 9.52 -22.76
CA TYR A 286 -26.51 9.09 -24.14
C TYR A 286 -25.09 8.55 -24.26
N HIS A 287 -24.14 9.18 -23.54
CA HIS A 287 -22.74 8.83 -23.60
C HIS A 287 -22.45 7.50 -22.87
N ALA A 288 -22.92 7.33 -21.65
CA ALA A 288 -22.83 6.05 -20.94
C ALA A 288 -23.42 4.88 -21.76
N THR A 289 -24.56 5.15 -22.43
CA THR A 289 -25.20 4.18 -23.32
C THR A 289 -24.30 3.84 -24.51
N HIS A 290 -23.66 4.85 -25.11
CA HIS A 290 -22.76 4.67 -26.24
C HIS A 290 -21.48 3.94 -25.85
N VAL A 291 -20.85 4.32 -24.74
CA VAL A 291 -19.68 3.65 -24.14
C VAL A 291 -19.99 2.17 -23.87
N ALA A 292 -21.11 1.88 -23.21
CA ALA A 292 -21.54 0.51 -22.95
C ALA A 292 -21.73 -0.31 -24.23
N GLY A 293 -22.30 0.29 -25.28
CA GLY A 293 -22.45 -0.34 -26.60
C GLY A 293 -21.11 -0.62 -27.29
N THR A 294 -20.14 0.29 -27.13
CA THR A 294 -18.77 0.11 -27.66
C THR A 294 -18.06 -1.06 -26.99
N ILE A 295 -18.25 -1.24 -25.68
CA ILE A 295 -17.73 -2.41 -24.96
C ILE A 295 -18.51 -3.67 -25.38
N GLY A 296 -19.84 -3.70 -25.15
CA GLY A 296 -20.62 -4.92 -25.06
C GLY A 296 -21.92 -4.99 -25.86
N GLY A 297 -22.15 -4.09 -26.82
CA GLY A 297 -23.31 -4.20 -27.74
C GLY A 297 -23.21 -5.47 -28.58
N ASP A 298 -24.27 -6.29 -28.60
CA ASP A 298 -24.23 -7.58 -29.33
C ASP A 298 -24.48 -7.45 -30.84
N GLY A 299 -24.89 -6.25 -31.32
CA GLY A 299 -25.18 -5.97 -32.72
C GLY A 299 -26.47 -6.61 -33.20
N SER A 300 -27.37 -7.00 -32.31
CA SER A 300 -28.65 -7.64 -32.65
C SER A 300 -29.55 -6.74 -33.50
N THR A 301 -29.45 -5.42 -33.35
CA THR A 301 -30.13 -4.44 -34.21
C THR A 301 -29.34 -4.20 -35.50
N THR A 302 -28.02 -4.02 -35.42
CA THR A 302 -27.15 -3.81 -36.58
C THR A 302 -25.79 -4.42 -36.33
N LEU A 303 -25.48 -5.53 -37.00
CA LEU A 303 -24.27 -6.31 -36.76
C LEU A 303 -22.97 -5.50 -36.91
N ASN A 304 -22.95 -4.51 -37.83
CA ASN A 304 -21.79 -3.66 -38.05
C ASN A 304 -21.45 -2.77 -36.82
N ASN A 305 -22.42 -2.52 -35.95
CA ASN A 305 -22.25 -1.70 -34.74
C ASN A 305 -22.02 -2.54 -33.49
N ARG A 306 -21.73 -3.84 -33.64
CA ARG A 306 -21.36 -4.75 -32.56
C ARG A 306 -20.15 -4.23 -31.78
N GLY A 307 -20.18 -4.36 -30.46
CA GLY A 307 -19.10 -3.96 -29.55
C GLY A 307 -17.88 -4.87 -29.58
N MET A 308 -16.87 -4.52 -28.79
CA MET A 308 -15.58 -5.23 -28.71
C MET A 308 -15.77 -6.60 -28.03
N ALA A 309 -16.55 -6.68 -26.97
CA ALA A 309 -16.80 -7.89 -26.17
C ALA A 309 -18.32 -8.09 -25.96
N PRO A 310 -19.04 -8.55 -26.97
CA PRO A 310 -20.51 -8.53 -27.00
C PRO A 310 -21.18 -9.49 -26.00
N GLY A 311 -20.45 -10.33 -25.31
CA GLY A 311 -20.95 -11.27 -24.30
C GLY A 311 -20.80 -10.78 -22.85
N VAL A 312 -20.14 -9.64 -22.59
CA VAL A 312 -19.93 -9.15 -21.22
C VAL A 312 -21.23 -8.75 -20.51
N ASN A 313 -21.25 -8.86 -19.19
CA ASN A 313 -22.20 -8.17 -18.35
C ASN A 313 -21.71 -6.73 -18.07
N ILE A 314 -22.62 -5.78 -17.97
CA ILE A 314 -22.30 -4.37 -17.72
C ILE A 314 -23.04 -3.91 -16.47
N LEU A 315 -22.28 -3.39 -15.52
CA LEU A 315 -22.78 -2.57 -14.42
C LEU A 315 -22.61 -1.11 -14.81
N ALA A 316 -23.58 -0.25 -14.53
CA ALA A 316 -23.50 1.15 -14.90
C ALA A 316 -23.81 2.06 -13.72
N ALA A 317 -22.93 3.01 -13.45
CA ALA A 317 -23.07 4.06 -12.46
C ALA A 317 -22.70 5.42 -13.04
N GLY A 318 -23.24 6.48 -12.49
CA GLY A 318 -22.99 7.83 -12.93
C GLY A 318 -22.36 8.70 -11.86
N PHE A 319 -21.31 9.42 -12.19
CA PHE A 319 -20.63 10.32 -11.26
C PHE A 319 -21.48 11.54 -10.81
N GLU A 320 -22.69 11.70 -11.33
CA GLU A 320 -23.60 12.81 -11.05
C GLU A 320 -24.68 12.48 -10.03
N VAL A 321 -24.62 11.34 -9.35
CA VAL A 321 -25.73 10.95 -8.52
C VAL A 321 -25.44 10.92 -7.07
N ALA A 322 -26.38 11.46 -6.41
CA ALA A 322 -26.91 11.06 -5.12
C ALA A 322 -25.98 11.09 -3.90
N GLY A 323 -24.91 11.76 -3.90
CA GLY A 323 -24.29 12.22 -2.64
C GLY A 323 -25.04 13.38 -2.00
N GLY A 324 -26.27 13.67 -2.43
CA GLY A 324 -27.09 14.76 -1.92
C GLY A 324 -26.80 16.15 -2.49
N PHE A 325 -26.13 16.25 -3.62
CA PHE A 325 -25.99 17.50 -4.37
C PHE A 325 -27.25 17.74 -5.20
N SER A 326 -28.25 18.39 -4.61
CA SER A 326 -29.44 18.76 -5.31
C SER A 326 -29.16 19.92 -6.28
N GLU A 327 -29.50 19.73 -7.54
CA GLU A 327 -29.61 20.73 -8.61
C GLU A 327 -28.27 21.35 -9.06
N GLY A 328 -27.56 20.65 -9.93
CA GLY A 328 -26.36 21.12 -10.65
C GLY A 328 -25.09 20.74 -9.92
N PHE A 329 -24.46 19.69 -10.39
CA PHE A 329 -23.11 19.32 -9.97
C PHE A 329 -22.16 20.48 -10.22
N LEU A 330 -21.65 21.05 -9.16
CA LEU A 330 -20.66 22.13 -9.25
C LEU A 330 -19.24 21.58 -9.13
N TYR A 331 -19.06 20.34 -8.63
CA TYR A 331 -17.77 19.69 -8.44
C TYR A 331 -17.89 18.15 -8.41
N THR A 332 -16.79 17.43 -8.61
CA THR A 332 -16.72 15.96 -8.49
C THR A 332 -16.64 15.55 -7.01
N ASP A 333 -17.37 14.49 -6.64
CA ASP A 333 -17.29 13.86 -5.30
C ASP A 333 -16.56 12.52 -5.38
N PRO A 334 -15.30 12.40 -4.89
CA PRO A 334 -14.59 11.12 -4.91
C PRO A 334 -15.18 10.09 -3.94
N GLY A 335 -15.98 10.48 -2.95
CA GLY A 335 -16.70 9.54 -2.09
C GLY A 335 -17.82 8.79 -2.81
N ASP A 336 -18.47 9.46 -3.76
CA ASP A 336 -19.43 8.82 -4.68
C ASP A 336 -18.76 7.76 -5.55
N LEU A 337 -17.58 8.07 -6.11
CA LEU A 337 -16.76 7.13 -6.86
C LEU A 337 -16.41 5.89 -6.03
N GLU A 338 -15.94 6.05 -4.79
CA GLU A 338 -15.63 4.92 -3.90
C GLU A 338 -16.87 4.04 -3.63
N SER A 339 -18.01 4.66 -3.35
CA SER A 339 -19.28 3.98 -3.10
C SER A 339 -19.73 3.13 -4.29
N ASP A 340 -19.68 3.68 -5.50
CA ASP A 340 -20.09 2.98 -6.71
C ASP A 340 -19.13 1.86 -7.09
N TYR A 341 -17.84 2.06 -6.92
CA TYR A 341 -16.83 1.02 -7.13
C TYR A 341 -16.96 -0.11 -6.10
N SER A 342 -17.21 0.20 -4.83
CA SER A 342 -17.45 -0.79 -3.79
C SER A 342 -18.66 -1.67 -4.14
N LEU A 343 -19.76 -1.04 -4.56
CA LEU A 343 -20.96 -1.79 -4.99
C LEU A 343 -20.67 -2.63 -6.24
N ALA A 344 -19.99 -2.07 -7.24
CA ALA A 344 -19.65 -2.80 -8.47
C ALA A 344 -18.77 -4.02 -8.21
N LEU A 345 -17.74 -3.88 -7.33
CA LEU A 345 -16.89 -5.00 -6.89
C LEU A 345 -17.69 -6.08 -6.18
N SER A 346 -18.61 -5.69 -5.28
CA SER A 346 -19.51 -6.64 -4.60
C SER A 346 -20.43 -7.41 -5.56
N LEU A 347 -20.67 -6.84 -6.73
CA LEU A 347 -21.48 -7.45 -7.83
C LEU A 347 -20.59 -8.18 -8.86
N GLY A 348 -19.29 -8.30 -8.63
CA GLY A 348 -18.35 -9.08 -9.43
C GLY A 348 -17.77 -8.34 -10.63
N ALA A 349 -17.65 -7.00 -10.60
CA ALA A 349 -16.89 -6.26 -11.60
C ALA A 349 -15.42 -6.65 -11.56
N SER A 350 -14.85 -7.05 -12.70
CA SER A 350 -13.42 -7.35 -12.87
C SER A 350 -12.69 -6.27 -13.67
N ILE A 351 -13.42 -5.48 -14.45
CA ILE A 351 -12.92 -4.39 -15.29
C ILE A 351 -13.77 -3.15 -15.06
N SER A 352 -13.14 -1.98 -15.03
CA SER A 352 -13.83 -0.69 -15.08
C SER A 352 -13.39 0.12 -16.30
N ASN A 353 -14.36 0.74 -16.95
CA ASN A 353 -14.14 1.74 -17.98
C ASN A 353 -14.63 3.12 -17.54
N ASN A 354 -13.73 4.10 -17.62
CA ASN A 354 -13.95 5.48 -17.23
C ASN A 354 -13.69 6.40 -18.42
N SER A 355 -14.74 6.66 -19.19
CA SER A 355 -14.66 7.52 -20.37
C SER A 355 -14.82 9.00 -20.04
N ILE A 356 -14.24 9.44 -18.92
CA ILE A 356 -14.49 10.72 -18.27
C ILE A 356 -13.18 11.42 -17.89
N GLY A 357 -13.22 12.73 -17.73
CA GLY A 357 -12.10 13.56 -17.29
C GLY A 357 -12.49 15.02 -17.23
N SER A 358 -11.75 15.81 -16.48
CA SER A 358 -11.98 17.27 -16.39
C SER A 358 -11.41 17.97 -17.62
N ASN A 359 -12.25 18.32 -18.56
CA ASN A 359 -11.87 19.03 -19.79
C ASN A 359 -11.45 20.48 -19.49
N VAL A 360 -10.22 20.64 -19.01
CA VAL A 360 -9.66 21.87 -18.43
C VAL A 360 -9.65 23.02 -19.43
N ALA A 361 -9.05 22.77 -20.60
CA ALA A 361 -8.89 23.85 -21.59
C ALA A 361 -10.18 24.13 -22.36
N GLN A 362 -10.97 23.13 -22.70
CA GLN A 362 -12.26 23.30 -23.42
C GLN A 362 -13.26 24.10 -22.60
N ASN A 363 -13.35 23.82 -21.31
CA ASN A 363 -14.31 24.47 -20.41
C ASN A 363 -13.80 25.76 -19.79
N GLY A 364 -12.61 26.20 -20.16
CA GLY A 364 -12.11 27.48 -19.73
C GLY A 364 -11.52 27.46 -18.30
N TYR A 365 -11.21 26.28 -17.74
CA TYR A 365 -10.61 26.14 -16.42
C TYR A 365 -9.13 26.54 -16.40
N PRO A 366 -8.54 26.85 -15.23
CA PRO A 366 -7.12 27.19 -15.14
C PRO A 366 -6.21 26.07 -15.64
N CYS A 367 -5.23 26.41 -16.49
CA CYS A 367 -4.33 25.44 -17.10
C CYS A 367 -3.43 24.69 -16.10
N ALA A 368 -3.31 25.17 -14.88
CA ALA A 368 -2.61 24.49 -13.80
C ALA A 368 -3.22 23.13 -13.37
N TRP A 369 -4.40 22.80 -13.86
CA TRP A 369 -5.06 21.51 -13.64
C TRP A 369 -4.69 20.46 -14.68
N GLN A 370 -4.14 20.85 -15.83
CA GLN A 370 -3.70 19.87 -16.82
C GLN A 370 -2.51 19.09 -16.29
N GLY A 371 -2.56 17.78 -16.39
CA GLY A 371 -1.49 16.91 -15.94
C GLY A 371 -1.47 16.64 -14.42
N ASP A 372 -2.31 17.34 -13.62
CA ASP A 372 -2.22 17.32 -12.16
C ASP A 372 -2.57 15.96 -11.54
N TYR A 373 -1.82 15.60 -10.48
CA TYR A 373 -2.08 14.46 -9.62
C TYR A 373 -2.63 14.96 -8.26
N GLY A 374 -3.93 14.86 -8.07
CA GLY A 374 -4.62 15.29 -6.87
C GLY A 374 -5.26 14.12 -6.11
N ILE A 375 -6.11 14.46 -5.13
CA ILE A 375 -6.79 13.50 -4.26
C ILE A 375 -7.60 12.46 -5.05
N THR A 376 -8.38 12.89 -6.04
CA THR A 376 -9.18 11.95 -6.85
C THR A 376 -8.30 10.95 -7.61
N ALA A 377 -7.13 11.36 -8.10
CA ALA A 377 -6.18 10.44 -8.73
C ALA A 377 -5.63 9.41 -7.73
N GLY A 378 -5.28 9.84 -6.51
CA GLY A 378 -4.86 8.95 -5.43
C GLY A 378 -5.96 7.99 -4.98
N THR A 379 -7.22 8.42 -4.95
CA THR A 379 -8.37 7.55 -4.68
C THR A 379 -8.43 6.39 -5.69
N ILE A 380 -8.28 6.70 -6.98
CA ILE A 380 -8.29 5.68 -8.04
C ILE A 380 -7.11 4.71 -7.87
N ASP A 381 -5.91 5.21 -7.55
CA ASP A 381 -4.76 4.36 -7.29
C ASP A 381 -5.01 3.37 -6.14
N ASN A 382 -5.62 3.81 -5.06
CA ASN A 382 -5.97 2.96 -3.93
C ASN A 382 -7.06 1.94 -4.29
N VAL A 383 -8.09 2.33 -5.05
CA VAL A 383 -9.14 1.40 -5.52
C VAL A 383 -8.53 0.27 -6.35
N ILE A 384 -7.63 0.58 -7.27
CA ILE A 384 -6.93 -0.42 -8.10
C ILE A 384 -6.14 -1.39 -7.23
N ARG A 385 -5.51 -0.91 -6.17
CA ARG A 385 -4.74 -1.72 -5.20
C ARG A 385 -5.61 -2.52 -4.21
N GLY A 386 -6.93 -2.46 -4.34
CA GLY A 386 -7.84 -3.25 -3.52
C GLY A 386 -8.26 -2.60 -2.21
N SER A 387 -8.24 -1.27 -2.07
CA SER A 387 -8.74 -0.58 -0.86
C SER A 387 -10.24 -0.82 -0.59
N LEU A 388 -11.00 -1.24 -1.59
CA LEU A 388 -12.43 -1.54 -1.52
C LEU A 388 -12.76 -3.03 -1.63
N GLY A 389 -11.76 -3.93 -1.55
CA GLY A 389 -11.90 -5.37 -1.73
C GLY A 389 -10.85 -5.93 -2.70
N ASP A 390 -11.24 -6.84 -3.58
CA ASP A 390 -10.34 -7.34 -4.62
C ASP A 390 -9.93 -6.22 -5.58
N GLY A 391 -8.68 -6.27 -6.08
CA GLY A 391 -8.19 -5.34 -7.10
C GLY A 391 -9.00 -5.42 -8.39
N ILE A 392 -9.03 -4.34 -9.16
CA ILE A 392 -9.79 -4.23 -10.41
C ILE A 392 -8.93 -3.62 -11.53
N THR A 393 -9.05 -4.13 -12.75
CA THR A 393 -8.43 -3.52 -13.92
C THR A 393 -9.21 -2.26 -14.34
N VAL A 394 -8.52 -1.12 -14.41
CA VAL A 394 -9.14 0.18 -14.69
C VAL A 394 -8.60 0.81 -15.97
N PHE A 395 -9.49 1.04 -16.94
CA PHE A 395 -9.21 1.81 -18.15
C PHE A 395 -9.73 3.23 -17.99
N TRP A 396 -8.91 4.22 -18.37
CA TRP A 396 -9.26 5.64 -18.24
C TRP A 396 -8.92 6.45 -19.48
N ALA A 397 -9.84 7.29 -19.95
CA ALA A 397 -9.62 8.18 -21.08
C ALA A 397 -8.57 9.26 -20.76
N ALA A 398 -7.59 9.49 -21.64
CA ALA A 398 -6.52 10.49 -21.43
C ALA A 398 -6.99 11.95 -21.56
N GLY A 399 -8.15 12.19 -22.18
CA GLY A 399 -8.71 13.51 -22.41
C GLY A 399 -8.63 14.00 -23.87
N ASN A 400 -9.37 15.07 -24.19
CA ASN A 400 -9.52 15.58 -25.56
C ASN A 400 -9.02 17.03 -25.70
N GLU A 401 -7.97 17.40 -24.97
CA GLU A 401 -7.59 18.78 -24.69
C GLU A 401 -6.57 19.37 -25.67
N ARG A 402 -5.83 18.54 -26.41
CA ARG A 402 -4.72 18.99 -27.27
C ARG A 402 -5.11 20.04 -28.33
N GLY A 403 -6.29 19.89 -28.91
CA GLY A 403 -6.77 20.76 -29.97
C GLY A 403 -7.21 22.17 -29.52
N SER A 404 -7.36 22.39 -28.21
CA SER A 404 -7.88 23.64 -27.68
C SER A 404 -6.92 24.84 -27.83
N GLY A 405 -5.59 24.56 -27.77
CA GLY A 405 -4.54 25.60 -27.85
C GLY A 405 -4.56 26.64 -26.73
N ARG A 406 -5.49 26.55 -25.78
CA ARG A 406 -5.70 27.55 -24.73
C ARG A 406 -4.56 27.54 -23.71
N CYS A 407 -4.05 26.38 -23.37
CA CYS A 407 -2.97 26.22 -22.38
C CYS A 407 -1.57 26.23 -23.03
N GLY A 408 -1.48 26.58 -24.31
CA GLY A 408 -0.22 26.95 -24.98
C GLY A 408 0.64 25.84 -25.52
N SER A 409 0.50 24.60 -25.07
CA SER A 409 1.26 23.42 -25.54
C SER A 409 0.35 22.35 -26.13
N SER A 410 0.90 21.53 -27.02
CA SER A 410 0.25 20.28 -27.45
C SER A 410 0.56 19.15 -26.48
N TYR A 411 1.58 19.28 -25.66
CA TYR A 411 2.00 18.33 -24.63
C TYR A 411 1.56 18.81 -23.24
N GLY A 412 1.50 17.90 -22.27
CA GLY A 412 1.03 18.19 -20.92
C GLY A 412 -0.47 18.54 -20.90
N THR A 413 -1.27 17.90 -21.76
CA THR A 413 -2.69 18.23 -21.95
C THR A 413 -3.62 17.13 -21.40
N THR A 414 -3.08 16.13 -20.68
CA THR A 414 -3.88 15.07 -20.10
C THR A 414 -4.82 15.59 -19.02
N ALA A 415 -6.04 15.01 -18.99
CA ALA A 415 -7.10 15.49 -18.12
C ALA A 415 -7.11 14.75 -16.79
N PRO A 416 -7.14 15.44 -15.63
CA PRO A 416 -7.34 14.78 -14.37
C PRO A 416 -8.78 14.21 -14.28
N PRO A 417 -9.01 13.10 -13.52
CA PRO A 417 -8.06 12.35 -12.71
C PRO A 417 -7.32 11.25 -13.50
N GLY A 418 -7.39 11.22 -14.84
CA GLY A 418 -6.69 10.24 -15.70
C GLY A 418 -5.16 10.27 -15.61
N ASN A 419 -4.60 11.15 -14.77
CA ASN A 419 -3.19 11.24 -14.41
C ASN A 419 -2.83 10.41 -13.17
N ASN A 420 -3.78 9.62 -12.62
CA ASN A 420 -3.49 8.62 -11.61
C ASN A 420 -2.40 7.65 -12.11
N LYS A 421 -1.67 6.98 -11.23
CA LYS A 421 -0.49 6.16 -11.60
C LYS A 421 -0.87 4.80 -12.16
N ASN A 422 -1.92 4.20 -11.62
CA ASN A 422 -2.18 2.77 -11.80
C ASN A 422 -3.14 2.45 -12.95
N ALA A 423 -4.13 3.29 -13.25
CA ALA A 423 -5.04 3.03 -14.36
C ALA A 423 -4.32 3.00 -15.73
N ILE A 424 -4.84 2.18 -16.61
CA ILE A 424 -4.42 2.10 -18.02
C ILE A 424 -5.02 3.30 -18.75
N SER A 425 -4.24 4.38 -18.84
CA SER A 425 -4.66 5.61 -19.52
C SER A 425 -4.62 5.44 -21.03
N ILE A 426 -5.72 5.80 -21.72
CA ILE A 426 -5.95 5.48 -23.13
C ILE A 426 -5.98 6.74 -24.01
N GLY A 427 -5.06 6.82 -24.96
CA GLY A 427 -5.04 7.81 -26.04
C GLY A 427 -5.98 7.43 -27.20
N ALA A 428 -6.37 8.41 -28.03
CA ALA A 428 -7.30 8.18 -29.15
C ALA A 428 -6.63 8.21 -30.51
N LEU A 429 -6.81 7.12 -31.27
CA LEU A 429 -6.37 6.94 -32.64
C LEU A 429 -7.55 7.01 -33.63
N ASN A 430 -7.24 7.22 -34.89
CA ASN A 430 -8.16 7.03 -36.00
C ASN A 430 -8.19 5.56 -36.40
N SER A 431 -9.39 4.97 -36.45
CA SER A 431 -9.60 3.55 -36.69
C SER A 431 -9.27 3.05 -38.09
N ASN A 432 -8.97 3.93 -39.02
CA ASN A 432 -8.70 3.58 -40.42
C ASN A 432 -7.21 3.57 -40.78
N ASP A 433 -6.32 4.17 -39.99
CA ASP A 433 -4.92 4.31 -40.32
C ASP A 433 -3.95 4.37 -39.14
N ASP A 434 -4.43 4.14 -37.91
CA ASP A 434 -3.65 4.25 -36.66
C ASP A 434 -3.03 5.63 -36.38
N SER A 435 -3.39 6.65 -37.15
CA SER A 435 -2.90 8.01 -36.87
C SER A 435 -3.52 8.58 -35.59
N MET A 436 -2.73 9.39 -34.85
CA MET A 436 -3.25 10.12 -33.70
C MET A 436 -4.37 11.07 -34.11
N THR A 437 -5.47 11.08 -33.38
CA THR A 437 -6.52 12.08 -33.57
C THR A 437 -6.03 13.49 -33.23
N ALA A 438 -6.67 14.51 -33.82
CA ALA A 438 -6.25 15.90 -33.59
C ALA A 438 -6.52 16.40 -32.16
N PHE A 439 -7.38 15.73 -31.41
CA PHE A 439 -7.84 16.16 -30.08
C PHE A 439 -7.22 15.36 -28.92
N SER A 440 -6.74 14.10 -29.14
CA SER A 440 -6.23 13.26 -28.06
C SER A 440 -5.20 13.99 -27.23
N SER A 441 -5.41 14.03 -25.93
CA SER A 441 -4.45 14.63 -25.00
C SER A 441 -3.13 13.85 -24.99
N TRP A 442 -2.03 14.58 -24.84
CA TRP A 442 -0.66 14.08 -24.78
C TRP A 442 -0.03 14.40 -23.43
N GLY A 443 0.79 13.49 -22.94
CA GLY A 443 1.64 13.71 -21.78
C GLY A 443 2.76 14.75 -22.02
N PRO A 444 3.70 14.84 -21.11
CA PRO A 444 3.72 14.17 -19.80
C PRO A 444 2.59 14.64 -18.87
N SER A 445 2.36 13.91 -17.76
CA SER A 445 1.74 14.50 -16.59
C SER A 445 2.61 15.64 -16.05
N ASP A 446 2.10 16.44 -15.14
CA ASP A 446 2.85 17.60 -14.62
C ASP A 446 4.07 17.20 -13.76
N ASP A 447 4.11 15.97 -13.25
CA ASP A 447 5.26 15.38 -12.58
C ASP A 447 6.22 14.62 -13.52
N GLY A 448 5.92 14.56 -14.82
CA GLY A 448 6.80 14.03 -15.87
C GLY A 448 6.50 12.62 -16.35
N ARG A 449 5.55 11.89 -15.74
CA ARG A 449 5.22 10.51 -16.08
C ARG A 449 4.62 10.36 -17.48
N LEU A 450 4.84 9.19 -18.08
CA LEU A 450 4.26 8.81 -19.38
C LEU A 450 2.73 8.75 -19.30
N ARG A 451 2.06 9.50 -20.17
CA ARG A 451 0.64 9.45 -20.49
C ARG A 451 0.43 9.78 -21.98
N PRO A 452 -0.52 9.10 -22.67
CA PRO A 452 -1.24 7.91 -22.22
C PRO A 452 -0.31 6.71 -22.00
N VAL A 453 -0.81 5.61 -21.41
CA VAL A 453 -0.06 4.34 -21.31
C VAL A 453 -0.06 3.61 -22.66
N ILE A 454 -1.23 3.56 -23.28
CA ILE A 454 -1.43 2.91 -24.60
C ILE A 454 -2.54 3.67 -25.35
N SER A 455 -2.67 3.48 -26.62
CA SER A 455 -3.68 4.12 -27.44
C SER A 455 -4.61 3.12 -28.14
N ALA A 456 -5.84 3.52 -28.36
CA ALA A 456 -6.85 2.73 -29.04
C ALA A 456 -7.67 3.59 -30.00
N PRO A 457 -8.34 3.01 -31.02
CA PRO A 457 -9.24 3.74 -31.89
C PRO A 457 -10.38 4.42 -31.12
N GLY A 458 -10.50 5.74 -31.26
CA GLY A 458 -11.52 6.57 -30.65
C GLY A 458 -12.20 7.51 -31.65
N CYS A 459 -11.80 7.48 -32.92
CA CYS A 459 -12.39 8.28 -34.01
C CYS A 459 -12.08 7.64 -35.37
N GLN A 460 -12.47 8.29 -36.45
CA GLN A 460 -12.16 7.92 -37.82
C GLN A 460 -11.98 9.14 -38.69
N VAL A 461 -10.96 9.16 -39.54
CA VAL A 461 -10.81 10.16 -40.61
C VAL A 461 -11.63 9.71 -41.83
N GLY A 462 -12.66 10.43 -42.19
CA GLY A 462 -13.49 10.19 -43.38
C GLY A 462 -14.90 9.68 -43.07
N SER A 463 -15.49 8.91 -43.92
CA SER A 463 -16.87 8.62 -44.23
C SER A 463 -17.96 8.53 -43.13
N ASP A 464 -17.71 8.05 -41.95
CA ASP A 464 -18.70 8.10 -40.85
C ASP A 464 -18.36 9.15 -39.77
N GLY A 465 -17.14 9.70 -39.84
CA GLY A 465 -16.72 10.82 -39.03
C GLY A 465 -16.58 10.48 -37.53
N GLY A 466 -16.51 9.17 -37.19
CA GLY A 466 -16.44 8.79 -35.80
C GLY A 466 -16.80 7.31 -35.53
N VAL A 467 -17.07 6.96 -34.24
CA VAL A 467 -17.49 5.62 -33.79
C VAL A 467 -19.00 5.57 -33.70
N THR A 468 -19.65 4.57 -34.27
CA THR A 468 -21.10 4.36 -34.18
C THR A 468 -21.43 3.28 -33.16
N SER A 469 -22.17 3.65 -32.13
CA SER A 469 -22.61 2.76 -31.06
C SER A 469 -24.02 3.10 -30.58
N THR A 470 -24.53 2.38 -29.58
CA THR A 470 -25.91 2.52 -29.08
C THR A 470 -26.19 3.90 -28.52
N GLY A 471 -27.37 4.44 -28.79
CA GLY A 471 -27.90 5.71 -28.31
C GLY A 471 -29.01 5.54 -27.27
N ASP A 472 -29.39 6.62 -26.60
CA ASP A 472 -30.40 6.60 -25.54
C ASP A 472 -31.80 7.04 -25.97
N GLY A 473 -31.96 7.56 -27.16
CA GLY A 473 -33.24 8.07 -27.65
C GLY A 473 -34.28 7.00 -27.97
N SER A 474 -33.84 5.78 -28.32
CA SER A 474 -34.69 4.59 -28.50
C SER A 474 -33.95 3.27 -28.27
N ASN A 475 -34.70 2.17 -28.27
CA ASN A 475 -34.09 0.82 -28.06
C ASN A 475 -33.31 0.30 -29.28
N THR A 476 -33.28 1.06 -30.38
CA THR A 476 -32.63 0.68 -31.65
C THR A 476 -31.78 1.82 -32.22
N GLU A 477 -31.64 2.91 -31.48
CA GLU A 477 -30.88 4.07 -31.93
C GLU A 477 -29.38 3.80 -31.86
N TYR A 478 -28.69 4.36 -32.86
CA TYR A 478 -27.25 4.47 -32.88
C TYR A 478 -26.86 5.94 -33.10
N ILE A 479 -25.84 6.37 -32.42
CA ILE A 479 -25.23 7.69 -32.59
C ILE A 479 -23.75 7.54 -32.93
N THR A 480 -23.13 8.57 -33.53
CA THR A 480 -21.74 8.57 -33.93
C THR A 480 -21.00 9.70 -33.22
N LEU A 481 -19.92 9.36 -32.55
CA LEU A 481 -19.13 10.30 -31.72
C LEU A 481 -17.61 10.07 -31.95
N CYS A 482 -16.73 10.96 -31.44
CA CYS A 482 -15.26 10.85 -31.41
C CYS A 482 -14.71 11.29 -30.08
N GLY A 483 -13.66 10.61 -29.58
CA GLY A 483 -12.97 10.98 -28.34
C GLY A 483 -12.08 9.87 -27.74
N THR A 484 -11.26 10.26 -26.78
CA THR A 484 -10.57 9.30 -25.90
C THR A 484 -11.55 8.48 -25.07
N SER A 485 -12.73 9.07 -24.80
CA SER A 485 -13.87 8.40 -24.19
C SER A 485 -14.35 7.19 -24.98
N MET A 486 -13.90 7.05 -26.21
CA MET A 486 -14.27 5.96 -27.11
C MET A 486 -13.13 5.03 -27.33
N ALA A 487 -11.97 5.53 -27.27
CA ALA A 487 -10.76 4.73 -27.20
C ALA A 487 -10.73 3.87 -25.92
N SER A 488 -11.11 4.46 -24.79
CA SER A 488 -11.16 3.75 -23.51
C SER A 488 -12.06 2.50 -23.52
N PRO A 489 -13.35 2.58 -23.92
CA PRO A 489 -14.21 1.40 -23.99
C PRO A 489 -13.78 0.39 -25.07
N THR A 490 -13.09 0.85 -26.13
CA THR A 490 -12.43 -0.05 -27.08
C THR A 490 -11.37 -0.90 -26.37
N ALA A 491 -10.49 -0.25 -25.61
CA ALA A 491 -9.46 -0.94 -24.85
C ALA A 491 -10.05 -1.83 -23.75
N ALA A 492 -11.05 -1.35 -23.02
CA ALA A 492 -11.74 -2.14 -21.99
C ALA A 492 -12.42 -3.40 -22.56
N GLY A 493 -12.99 -3.30 -23.75
CA GLY A 493 -13.56 -4.45 -24.44
C GLY A 493 -12.49 -5.44 -24.89
N VAL A 494 -11.31 -4.99 -25.35
CA VAL A 494 -10.15 -5.84 -25.63
C VAL A 494 -9.69 -6.52 -24.33
N GLY A 495 -9.56 -5.77 -23.22
CA GLY A 495 -9.23 -6.33 -21.92
C GLY A 495 -10.22 -7.42 -21.46
N ALA A 496 -11.52 -7.26 -21.77
CA ALA A 496 -12.53 -8.28 -21.47
C ALA A 496 -12.35 -9.56 -22.29
N LEU A 497 -11.91 -9.48 -23.56
CA LEU A 497 -11.58 -10.66 -24.36
C LEU A 497 -10.36 -11.38 -23.82
N ILE A 498 -9.32 -10.62 -23.43
CA ILE A 498 -8.09 -11.16 -22.81
C ILE A 498 -8.46 -11.86 -21.50
N LEU A 499 -9.26 -11.24 -20.65
CA LEU A 499 -9.66 -11.81 -19.36
C LEU A 499 -10.48 -13.09 -19.52
N GLN A 500 -11.39 -13.14 -20.50
CA GLN A 500 -12.13 -14.36 -20.82
C GLN A 500 -11.16 -15.50 -21.19
N ASP A 501 -10.21 -15.24 -22.04
CA ASP A 501 -9.24 -16.26 -22.48
C ASP A 501 -8.25 -16.61 -21.37
N PHE A 502 -7.79 -15.64 -20.60
CA PHE A 502 -6.92 -15.86 -19.43
C PHE A 502 -7.52 -16.83 -18.43
N ARG A 503 -8.81 -16.63 -18.06
CA ARG A 503 -9.54 -17.54 -17.17
C ARG A 503 -9.63 -18.97 -17.74
N ALA A 504 -9.69 -19.10 -19.07
CA ALA A 504 -9.72 -20.39 -19.74
C ALA A 504 -8.36 -21.07 -19.79
N GLN A 505 -7.27 -20.33 -20.02
CA GLN A 505 -5.90 -20.83 -20.10
C GLN A 505 -5.29 -21.09 -18.73
N TYR A 506 -5.57 -20.22 -17.74
CA TYR A 506 -4.97 -20.23 -16.41
C TYR A 506 -6.00 -20.34 -15.26
N PRO A 507 -6.85 -21.38 -15.24
CA PRO A 507 -7.99 -21.46 -14.28
C PRO A 507 -7.54 -21.56 -12.81
N ALA A 508 -6.29 -21.87 -12.53
CA ALA A 508 -5.74 -21.94 -11.20
C ALA A 508 -5.13 -20.60 -10.72
N TRP A 509 -4.91 -19.64 -11.63
CA TRP A 509 -4.30 -18.34 -11.30
C TRP A 509 -5.30 -17.35 -10.67
N GLY A 510 -6.56 -17.43 -11.09
CA GLY A 510 -7.56 -16.39 -10.81
C GLY A 510 -7.64 -15.36 -11.92
N ASP A 511 -8.03 -14.14 -11.61
CA ASP A 511 -7.97 -13.02 -12.55
C ASP A 511 -6.55 -12.42 -12.53
N PRO A 512 -6.03 -11.94 -13.67
CA PRO A 512 -4.76 -11.22 -13.69
C PRO A 512 -4.91 -9.90 -12.93
N SER A 513 -3.87 -9.50 -12.22
CA SER A 513 -3.83 -8.16 -11.61
C SER A 513 -3.93 -7.05 -12.66
N ASN A 514 -4.22 -5.82 -12.24
CA ASN A 514 -4.21 -4.66 -13.13
C ASN A 514 -2.84 -4.45 -13.78
N GLN A 515 -1.76 -4.64 -13.01
CA GLN A 515 -0.38 -4.54 -13.51
C GLN A 515 -0.06 -5.64 -14.53
N LEU A 516 -0.55 -6.87 -14.35
CA LEU A 516 -0.35 -7.95 -15.32
C LEU A 516 -1.16 -7.69 -16.60
N MET A 517 -2.40 -7.25 -16.50
CA MET A 517 -3.18 -6.84 -17.70
C MET A 517 -2.47 -5.73 -18.47
N LYS A 518 -1.86 -4.78 -17.77
CA LYS A 518 -1.11 -3.66 -18.34
C LYS A 518 0.10 -4.14 -19.18
N VAL A 519 0.93 -5.04 -18.62
CA VAL A 519 2.09 -5.56 -19.38
C VAL A 519 1.67 -6.44 -20.55
N ILE A 520 0.61 -7.24 -20.42
CA ILE A 520 0.06 -8.03 -21.56
C ILE A 520 -0.37 -7.12 -22.71
N LEU A 521 -1.04 -6.02 -22.42
CA LEU A 521 -1.48 -5.05 -23.41
C LEU A 521 -0.30 -4.32 -24.06
N ILE A 522 0.73 -4.00 -23.31
CA ILE A 522 1.94 -3.32 -23.79
C ILE A 522 2.74 -4.24 -24.68
N GLU A 523 2.96 -5.50 -24.31
CA GLU A 523 3.71 -6.47 -25.10
C GLU A 523 3.01 -6.80 -26.42
N GLY A 524 1.67 -6.83 -26.44
CA GLY A 524 0.89 -7.03 -27.64
C GLY A 524 0.66 -5.75 -28.48
N ALA A 525 1.09 -4.56 -28.02
CA ALA A 525 0.87 -3.31 -28.74
C ALA A 525 1.72 -3.18 -30.00
N ALA A 526 1.16 -2.54 -31.03
CA ALA A 526 1.93 -2.12 -32.19
C ALA A 526 2.55 -0.74 -31.92
N ASP A 527 3.88 -0.66 -31.91
CA ASP A 527 4.59 0.61 -31.81
C ASP A 527 4.25 1.53 -32.99
N ILE A 528 3.92 2.78 -32.68
CA ILE A 528 3.55 3.78 -33.67
C ILE A 528 4.24 5.11 -33.35
N LEU A 529 4.46 5.95 -34.35
CA LEU A 529 5.12 7.26 -34.25
C LEU A 529 6.64 7.14 -34.00
N ASN A 530 7.12 7.39 -32.79
CA ASN A 530 8.54 7.23 -32.45
C ASN A 530 8.84 5.80 -32.02
N THR A 531 10.04 5.32 -32.27
CA THR A 531 10.48 4.00 -31.77
C THR A 531 10.50 4.01 -30.23
N GLY A 532 9.82 3.03 -29.63
CA GLY A 532 9.59 2.96 -28.18
C GLY A 532 8.49 3.90 -27.72
N PRO A 533 8.24 3.97 -26.39
CA PRO A 533 7.16 4.78 -25.85
C PRO A 533 7.34 6.27 -26.13
N ASP A 534 6.22 6.97 -26.32
CA ASP A 534 6.22 8.43 -26.45
C ASP A 534 5.01 9.07 -25.77
N TYR A 535 5.09 10.37 -25.47
CA TYR A 535 4.03 11.12 -24.81
C TYR A 535 2.78 11.36 -25.66
N GLN A 536 2.72 10.85 -26.88
CA GLN A 536 1.59 11.00 -27.80
C GLN A 536 0.73 9.74 -27.80
N SER A 537 1.34 8.57 -27.96
CA SER A 537 0.70 7.27 -28.15
C SER A 537 0.91 6.28 -26.99
N GLY A 538 1.78 6.60 -26.03
CA GLY A 538 2.23 5.64 -25.04
C GLY A 538 3.10 4.58 -25.64
N TYR A 539 2.88 3.31 -25.28
CA TYR A 539 3.55 2.15 -25.86
C TYR A 539 2.97 1.72 -27.23
N GLY A 540 2.04 2.48 -27.79
CA GLY A 540 1.54 2.25 -29.13
C GLY A 540 0.05 1.94 -29.23
N SER A 541 -0.36 1.29 -30.32
CA SER A 541 -1.74 0.96 -30.64
C SER A 541 -2.11 -0.45 -30.20
N ILE A 542 -3.21 -0.60 -29.48
CA ILE A 542 -3.70 -1.88 -28.91
C ILE A 542 -4.04 -2.89 -30.03
N ARG A 543 -3.67 -4.17 -29.80
CA ARG A 543 -3.94 -5.31 -30.68
C ARG A 543 -4.45 -6.49 -29.85
N ALA A 544 -5.71 -6.84 -30.03
CA ALA A 544 -6.36 -7.89 -29.26
C ALA A 544 -5.71 -9.27 -29.48
N VAL A 545 -5.47 -9.64 -30.75
CA VAL A 545 -4.90 -10.97 -31.06
C VAL A 545 -3.45 -11.06 -30.61
N ASP A 546 -2.65 -10.04 -30.86
CA ASP A 546 -1.24 -10.05 -30.50
C ASP A 546 -1.09 -10.12 -28.94
N SER A 547 -1.94 -9.41 -28.19
CA SER A 547 -2.00 -9.52 -26.72
C SER A 547 -2.49 -10.89 -26.23
N ILE A 548 -3.47 -11.51 -26.91
CA ILE A 548 -3.97 -12.84 -26.61
C ILE A 548 -2.89 -13.90 -26.88
N GLU A 549 -2.23 -13.84 -28.02
CA GLU A 549 -1.16 -14.80 -28.36
C GLU A 549 0.04 -14.65 -27.43
N PHE A 550 0.40 -13.40 -27.07
CA PHE A 550 1.43 -13.15 -26.06
C PHE A 550 1.02 -13.79 -24.71
N MET A 551 -0.17 -13.51 -24.22
CA MET A 551 -0.70 -14.08 -22.97
C MET A 551 -0.73 -15.62 -23.00
N ARG A 552 -1.13 -16.23 -24.12
CA ARG A 552 -1.12 -17.69 -24.29
C ARG A 552 0.29 -18.30 -24.29
N GLY A 553 1.30 -17.52 -24.68
CA GLY A 553 2.71 -17.89 -24.57
C GLY A 553 3.17 -18.15 -23.14
N GLY A 554 2.54 -17.54 -22.15
CA GLY A 554 2.81 -17.76 -20.73
C GLY A 554 4.14 -17.14 -20.25
N ASN A 555 4.73 -16.24 -21.01
CA ASN A 555 6.01 -15.61 -20.69
C ASN A 555 5.81 -14.37 -19.80
N PHE A 556 5.16 -14.56 -18.65
CA PHE A 556 4.92 -13.53 -17.65
C PHE A 556 4.94 -14.12 -16.24
N GLU A 557 5.27 -13.29 -15.28
CA GLU A 557 5.29 -13.63 -13.85
C GLU A 557 4.75 -12.46 -13.01
N GLU A 558 4.22 -12.77 -11.83
CA GLU A 558 3.91 -11.81 -10.78
C GLU A 558 4.76 -12.13 -9.56
N ASP A 559 5.49 -11.14 -9.04
CA ASP A 559 6.37 -11.28 -7.90
C ASP A 559 6.37 -9.97 -7.09
N SER A 560 7.17 -9.91 -6.04
CA SER A 560 7.30 -8.72 -5.20
C SER A 560 8.74 -8.49 -4.76
N VAL A 561 9.07 -7.24 -4.48
CA VAL A 561 10.41 -6.86 -4.04
C VAL A 561 10.31 -5.88 -2.87
N ASP A 562 11.18 -6.07 -1.89
CA ASP A 562 11.35 -5.19 -0.73
C ASP A 562 12.37 -4.08 -1.01
N GLN A 563 12.42 -3.09 -0.10
CA GLN A 563 13.44 -2.04 -0.12
C GLN A 563 14.85 -2.62 -0.22
N GLY A 564 15.58 -2.24 -1.28
CA GLY A 564 16.95 -2.72 -1.54
C GLY A 564 17.05 -4.19 -1.93
N GLY A 565 15.90 -4.88 -2.11
CA GLY A 565 15.83 -6.26 -2.58
C GLY A 565 15.94 -6.39 -4.09
N SER A 566 16.00 -7.62 -4.59
CA SER A 566 15.94 -7.91 -6.03
C SER A 566 15.18 -9.19 -6.31
N SER A 567 14.37 -9.18 -7.36
CA SER A 567 13.83 -10.38 -7.99
C SER A 567 14.56 -10.64 -9.32
N ASN A 568 14.94 -11.88 -9.57
CA ASN A 568 15.84 -12.22 -10.67
C ASN A 568 15.23 -13.33 -11.55
N PHE A 569 15.32 -13.13 -12.87
CA PHE A 569 14.83 -14.07 -13.88
C PHE A 569 15.89 -14.27 -14.97
N THR A 570 15.67 -15.19 -15.89
CA THR A 570 16.52 -15.39 -17.06
C THR A 570 15.72 -15.35 -18.35
N ILE A 571 16.40 -14.97 -19.42
CA ILE A 571 15.91 -15.10 -20.80
C ILE A 571 16.96 -15.84 -21.62
N THR A 572 16.54 -16.84 -22.38
CA THR A 572 17.41 -17.51 -23.31
C THR A 572 17.25 -16.91 -24.71
N VAL A 573 18.30 -16.26 -25.20
CA VAL A 573 18.34 -15.67 -26.53
C VAL A 573 19.00 -16.68 -27.49
N ASN A 574 18.30 -17.05 -28.57
CA ASN A 574 18.81 -17.92 -29.60
C ASN A 574 19.51 -17.10 -30.70
N PRO A 575 20.38 -17.73 -31.51
CA PRO A 575 21.08 -17.03 -32.60
C PRO A 575 20.16 -16.41 -33.67
N GLU A 576 18.93 -16.88 -33.79
CA GLU A 576 17.90 -16.39 -34.70
C GLU A 576 17.06 -15.22 -34.16
N ASP A 577 17.12 -14.93 -32.86
CA ASP A 577 16.37 -13.83 -32.27
C ASP A 577 17.00 -12.49 -32.65
N THR A 578 16.22 -11.65 -33.30
CA THR A 578 16.68 -10.36 -33.81
C THR A 578 16.42 -9.21 -32.87
N GLU A 579 15.49 -9.39 -31.93
CA GLU A 579 15.14 -8.43 -30.91
C GLU A 579 14.37 -9.13 -29.79
N PHE A 580 14.32 -8.51 -28.59
CA PHE A 580 13.40 -8.89 -27.54
C PHE A 580 13.05 -7.69 -26.66
N ARG A 581 11.94 -7.83 -25.92
CA ARG A 581 11.46 -6.89 -24.92
C ARG A 581 11.28 -7.57 -23.60
N VAL A 582 11.49 -6.82 -22.53
CA VAL A 582 11.12 -7.17 -21.15
C VAL A 582 10.41 -5.96 -20.56
N THR A 583 9.22 -6.17 -20.06
CA THR A 583 8.39 -5.10 -19.49
C THR A 583 8.01 -5.45 -18.05
N ILE A 584 8.17 -4.49 -17.13
CA ILE A 584 7.56 -4.55 -15.81
C ILE A 584 6.51 -3.45 -15.65
N ALA A 585 5.53 -3.70 -14.80
CA ALA A 585 4.62 -2.69 -14.30
C ALA A 585 4.24 -3.01 -12.85
N TRP A 586 3.95 -1.98 -12.09
CA TRP A 586 3.45 -2.14 -10.73
C TRP A 586 2.32 -1.16 -10.43
N ASP A 587 1.43 -1.57 -9.52
CA ASP A 587 0.41 -0.71 -9.01
C ASP A 587 0.94 -0.02 -7.75
N ASP A 588 1.38 1.21 -7.93
CA ASP A 588 2.11 2.00 -6.95
C ASP A 588 1.17 2.58 -5.87
N PRO A 589 1.57 2.67 -4.58
CA PRO A 589 0.79 3.33 -3.54
C PRO A 589 0.40 4.76 -3.90
N ALA A 590 -0.76 5.24 -3.41
CA ALA A 590 -1.19 6.61 -3.70
C ALA A 590 -0.14 7.63 -3.22
N GLY A 591 0.25 8.52 -4.15
CA GLY A 591 1.22 9.58 -3.88
C GLY A 591 0.62 10.74 -3.08
N ALA A 592 1.46 11.54 -2.46
CA ALA A 592 1.04 12.77 -1.79
C ALA A 592 0.69 13.86 -2.83
N PRO A 593 -0.46 14.52 -2.73
CA PRO A 593 -0.77 15.67 -3.59
C PRO A 593 0.29 16.77 -3.48
N ASN A 594 0.45 17.56 -4.57
CA ASN A 594 1.42 18.66 -4.64
C ASN A 594 2.90 18.23 -4.57
N VAL A 595 3.19 16.98 -4.85
CA VAL A 595 4.57 16.43 -4.88
C VAL A 595 4.90 15.94 -6.29
N ALA A 596 6.12 16.12 -6.71
CA ALA A 596 6.68 15.55 -7.92
C ALA A 596 8.08 14.94 -7.61
N PRO A 597 8.31 13.69 -8.01
CA PRO A 597 7.38 12.77 -8.66
C PRO A 597 6.26 12.31 -7.71
N ALA A 598 5.12 11.89 -8.26
CA ALA A 598 4.04 11.28 -7.49
C ALA A 598 4.32 9.78 -7.21
N LEU A 599 5.35 9.22 -7.81
CA LEU A 599 5.82 7.85 -7.57
C LEU A 599 6.23 7.68 -6.09
N VAL A 600 5.74 6.62 -5.46
CA VAL A 600 6.01 6.29 -4.04
C VAL A 600 7.05 5.19 -3.94
N ASN A 601 6.84 4.11 -4.68
CA ASN A 601 7.80 3.00 -4.78
C ASN A 601 8.44 3.02 -6.17
N ASP A 602 9.76 3.00 -6.18
CA ASP A 602 10.60 3.05 -7.37
C ASP A 602 11.28 1.69 -7.57
N LEU A 603 10.89 0.97 -8.63
CA LEU A 603 11.51 -0.27 -9.05
C LEU A 603 12.33 -0.02 -10.32
N ASP A 604 13.50 -0.62 -10.41
CA ASP A 604 14.34 -0.56 -11.60
C ASP A 604 14.42 -1.89 -12.32
N LEU A 605 14.12 -1.91 -13.60
CA LEU A 605 14.35 -3.04 -14.50
C LEU A 605 15.73 -2.95 -15.15
N VAL A 606 16.56 -3.95 -14.92
CA VAL A 606 17.88 -4.07 -15.53
C VAL A 606 18.02 -5.42 -16.20
N VAL A 607 18.42 -5.44 -17.47
CA VAL A 607 18.71 -6.67 -18.20
C VAL A 607 20.20 -6.74 -18.47
N ILE A 608 20.84 -7.88 -18.17
CA ILE A 608 22.29 -8.06 -18.25
C ILE A 608 22.58 -9.12 -19.29
N ASP A 609 23.43 -8.78 -20.26
CA ASP A 609 23.80 -9.67 -21.33
C ASP A 609 24.85 -10.74 -20.90
N PRO A 610 25.10 -11.78 -21.73
CA PRO A 610 26.09 -12.81 -21.38
C PRO A 610 27.53 -12.30 -21.23
N SER A 611 27.82 -11.08 -21.66
CA SER A 611 29.11 -10.41 -21.45
C SER A 611 29.20 -9.62 -20.15
N GLY A 612 28.06 -9.42 -19.47
CA GLY A 612 27.93 -8.63 -18.25
C GLY A 612 27.59 -7.15 -18.46
N ASP A 613 27.26 -6.75 -19.70
CA ASP A 613 26.84 -5.38 -19.99
C ASP A 613 25.36 -5.19 -19.60
N ARG A 614 25.03 -4.03 -18.97
CA ARG A 614 23.70 -3.68 -18.50
C ARG A 614 22.91 -2.94 -19.58
N HIS A 615 21.65 -3.32 -19.75
CA HIS A 615 20.68 -2.69 -20.64
C HIS A 615 19.57 -2.07 -19.78
N PHE A 616 19.25 -0.82 -20.06
CA PHE A 616 18.32 0.00 -19.29
C PHE A 616 16.99 0.17 -20.01
N PRO A 617 15.90 0.50 -19.27
CA PRO A 617 14.59 0.74 -19.86
C PRO A 617 14.56 2.01 -20.73
N TRP A 618 13.48 2.14 -21.48
CA TRP A 618 13.15 3.38 -22.15
C TRP A 618 12.89 4.50 -21.16
N THR A 619 13.57 5.63 -21.32
CA THR A 619 13.33 6.85 -20.55
C THR A 619 12.97 8.01 -21.44
N LEU A 620 12.03 8.84 -20.99
CA LEU A 620 11.54 10.03 -21.71
C LEU A 620 12.05 11.31 -21.04
N ASN A 621 12.12 12.40 -21.78
CA ASN A 621 12.54 13.70 -21.26
C ASN A 621 11.33 14.66 -21.16
N PRO A 622 10.76 14.88 -19.95
CA PRO A 622 9.62 15.78 -19.76
C PRO A 622 9.88 17.22 -20.20
N ALA A 623 11.15 17.67 -20.11
CA ALA A 623 11.55 19.02 -20.55
C ALA A 623 11.63 19.15 -22.08
N SER A 624 11.64 18.02 -22.80
CA SER A 624 11.65 17.97 -24.27
C SER A 624 10.71 16.87 -24.76
N PRO A 625 9.40 16.99 -24.51
CA PRO A 625 8.43 15.90 -24.65
C PRO A 625 8.24 15.40 -26.09
N SER A 626 8.71 16.11 -27.10
CA SER A 626 8.75 15.68 -28.50
C SER A 626 9.98 14.88 -28.88
N ALA A 627 10.98 14.75 -27.98
CA ALA A 627 12.15 13.92 -28.23
C ALA A 627 11.76 12.43 -28.11
N GLY A 628 12.41 11.56 -28.91
CA GLY A 628 12.26 10.12 -28.77
C GLY A 628 12.83 9.63 -27.43
N ALA A 629 12.33 8.50 -26.95
CA ALA A 629 12.83 7.83 -25.76
C ALA A 629 14.28 7.35 -25.95
N VAL A 630 15.01 7.22 -24.85
CA VAL A 630 16.41 6.73 -24.82
C VAL A 630 16.53 5.57 -23.82
N ARG A 631 17.57 4.74 -23.96
CA ARG A 631 17.83 3.52 -23.16
C ARG A 631 19.19 3.60 -22.46
N THR A 632 19.49 4.71 -21.84
CA THR A 632 20.84 5.01 -21.32
C THR A 632 20.92 5.12 -19.79
N GLN A 633 19.81 4.99 -19.09
CA GLN A 633 19.71 5.16 -17.65
C GLN A 633 18.47 4.45 -17.09
N GLU A 634 18.43 4.28 -15.79
CA GLU A 634 17.27 3.83 -15.01
C GLU A 634 16.12 4.86 -15.10
N ASP A 635 14.86 4.42 -14.91
CA ASP A 635 13.66 5.30 -14.92
C ASP A 635 13.11 5.44 -13.50
N HIS A 636 13.16 6.63 -12.95
CA HIS A 636 12.66 6.95 -11.62
C HIS A 636 11.38 7.81 -11.63
N LEU A 637 10.64 7.80 -12.74
CA LEU A 637 9.43 8.58 -12.91
C LEU A 637 8.18 7.73 -13.09
N ASN A 638 8.30 6.62 -13.81
CA ASN A 638 7.17 5.81 -14.21
C ASN A 638 7.03 4.54 -13.36
N ASN A 639 5.81 4.01 -13.26
CA ASN A 639 5.51 2.69 -12.70
C ASN A 639 5.30 1.64 -13.80
N ILE A 640 5.99 1.83 -14.92
CA ILE A 640 6.10 0.91 -16.06
C ILE A 640 7.47 1.11 -16.66
N GLU A 641 8.21 0.02 -16.82
CA GLU A 641 9.52 0.05 -17.49
C GLU A 641 9.63 -1.04 -18.54
N GLN A 642 10.27 -0.72 -19.65
CA GLN A 642 10.51 -1.68 -20.72
C GLN A 642 11.95 -1.57 -21.23
N VAL A 643 12.70 -2.67 -21.12
CA VAL A 643 13.99 -2.83 -21.79
C VAL A 643 13.74 -3.44 -23.17
N PHE A 644 14.32 -2.85 -24.21
CA PHE A 644 14.28 -3.33 -25.59
C PHE A 644 15.69 -3.50 -26.14
N VAL A 645 15.98 -4.66 -26.69
CA VAL A 645 17.30 -4.99 -27.24
C VAL A 645 17.16 -5.44 -28.67
N GLU A 646 17.90 -4.75 -29.58
CA GLU A 646 18.01 -5.08 -30.99
C GLU A 646 19.29 -5.89 -31.23
N ASN A 647 19.21 -6.93 -32.04
CA ASN A 647 20.30 -7.86 -32.38
C ASN A 647 21.04 -8.38 -31.13
N PRO A 648 20.31 -9.00 -30.18
CA PRO A 648 20.89 -9.45 -28.92
C PRO A 648 21.93 -10.54 -29.12
N GLN A 649 22.91 -10.61 -28.23
CA GLN A 649 23.89 -11.71 -28.23
C GLN A 649 23.19 -12.99 -27.79
N ALA A 650 23.36 -14.07 -28.54
CA ALA A 650 22.86 -15.39 -28.16
C ALA A 650 23.49 -15.89 -26.85
N GLY A 651 22.66 -16.45 -25.98
CA GLY A 651 23.05 -16.92 -24.64
C GLY A 651 22.00 -16.66 -23.59
N VAL A 652 22.33 -16.92 -22.34
CA VAL A 652 21.45 -16.65 -21.21
C VAL A 652 21.67 -15.22 -20.73
N TRP A 653 20.59 -14.45 -20.67
CA TRP A 653 20.53 -13.09 -20.17
C TRP A 653 19.91 -13.09 -18.79
N GLN A 654 20.33 -12.18 -17.94
CA GLN A 654 19.73 -11.97 -16.60
C GLN A 654 18.75 -10.82 -16.67
N VAL A 655 17.61 -10.97 -16.00
CA VAL A 655 16.62 -9.91 -15.78
C VAL A 655 16.55 -9.66 -14.29
N GLN A 656 16.78 -8.44 -13.88
CA GLN A 656 16.74 -8.04 -12.48
C GLN A 656 15.67 -6.95 -12.28
N VAL A 657 14.78 -7.16 -11.32
CA VAL A 657 13.87 -6.13 -10.81
C VAL A 657 14.37 -5.73 -9.43
N LEU A 658 14.78 -4.50 -9.30
CA LEU A 658 15.40 -3.95 -8.09
C LEU A 658 14.39 -3.10 -7.34
N GLY A 659 14.29 -3.26 -6.02
CA GLY A 659 13.53 -2.37 -5.14
C GLY A 659 14.40 -1.18 -4.75
N THR A 660 14.51 -0.19 -5.62
CA THR A 660 15.44 0.93 -5.47
C THR A 660 15.00 1.90 -4.39
N ASP A 661 13.71 2.28 -4.38
CA ASP A 661 13.11 3.06 -3.30
C ASP A 661 11.69 2.54 -3.01
N VAL A 662 11.57 1.51 -2.16
CA VAL A 662 10.30 0.87 -1.80
C VAL A 662 9.91 1.30 -0.40
N THR A 663 9.36 2.51 -0.31
CA THR A 663 9.03 3.16 0.97
C THR A 663 7.73 2.67 1.59
N ASP A 664 6.84 2.05 0.81
CA ASP A 664 5.58 1.42 1.27
C ASP A 664 5.47 0.02 0.62
N GLY A 665 6.30 -0.92 1.11
CA GLY A 665 6.49 -2.24 0.54
C GLY A 665 6.07 -3.40 1.44
N PRO A 666 6.24 -4.65 0.98
CA PRO A 666 6.82 -5.02 -0.32
C PRO A 666 5.99 -4.53 -1.52
N GLN A 667 6.65 -4.18 -2.64
CA GLN A 667 5.97 -3.79 -3.87
C GLN A 667 5.82 -4.99 -4.79
N SER A 668 4.57 -5.36 -5.07
CA SER A 668 4.25 -6.35 -6.11
C SER A 668 4.40 -5.73 -7.50
N PHE A 669 4.85 -6.55 -8.46
CA PHE A 669 4.97 -6.16 -9.85
C PHE A 669 4.58 -7.33 -10.77
N ALA A 670 4.22 -7.02 -12.01
CA ALA A 670 4.12 -7.99 -13.09
C ALA A 670 5.30 -7.80 -14.05
N LEU A 671 5.87 -8.91 -14.49
CA LEU A 671 6.95 -8.95 -15.47
C LEU A 671 6.49 -9.76 -16.69
N ALA A 672 6.84 -9.31 -17.87
CA ALA A 672 6.55 -9.99 -19.12
C ALA A 672 7.76 -9.92 -20.07
N SER A 673 7.94 -10.95 -20.90
CA SER A 673 9.02 -11.01 -21.89
C SER A 673 8.53 -11.54 -23.24
N ALA A 674 9.04 -10.98 -24.32
CA ALA A 674 8.81 -11.50 -25.68
C ALA A 674 9.47 -12.86 -25.91
N LEU A 675 10.47 -13.25 -25.13
CA LEU A 675 11.14 -14.55 -25.14
C LEU A 675 10.83 -15.33 -23.87
N ASP A 676 11.06 -16.64 -23.91
CA ASP A 676 10.81 -17.54 -22.79
C ASP A 676 11.52 -17.07 -21.51
N LEU A 677 10.72 -16.77 -20.49
CA LEU A 677 11.22 -16.56 -19.14
C LEU A 677 11.60 -17.92 -18.56
N GLY A 678 12.87 -18.09 -18.25
CA GLY A 678 13.35 -19.24 -17.49
C GLY A 678 13.14 -19.02 -16.02
N ASP A 679 13.00 -20.13 -15.30
CA ASP A 679 13.15 -20.11 -13.85
C ASP A 679 14.39 -19.28 -13.50
N GLY A 680 14.26 -18.48 -12.46
CA GLY A 680 15.30 -17.53 -12.07
C GLY A 680 16.68 -18.17 -12.01
N LEU A 681 17.72 -17.37 -12.08
CA LEU A 681 19.06 -17.81 -11.70
C LEU A 681 19.01 -18.38 -10.28
N LEU A 682 20.08 -19.07 -9.93
CA LEU A 682 20.28 -19.64 -8.58
C LEU A 682 19.60 -18.77 -7.51
N SER A 683 18.67 -19.36 -6.81
CA SER A 683 18.03 -18.72 -5.66
C SER A 683 18.38 -19.48 -4.38
N VAL A 684 18.45 -18.74 -3.28
CA VAL A 684 18.71 -19.27 -1.95
C VAL A 684 17.51 -18.94 -1.08
N SER A 685 16.88 -19.97 -0.51
CA SER A 685 15.78 -19.80 0.44
C SER A 685 16.06 -20.61 1.70
N LEU A 686 15.42 -20.28 2.81
CA LEU A 686 15.51 -21.06 4.05
C LEU A 686 14.29 -21.96 4.20
N ALA A 687 14.48 -23.14 4.76
CA ALA A 687 13.39 -24.04 5.13
C ALA A 687 12.48 -23.40 6.17
N GLU A 688 13.10 -22.78 7.16
CA GLU A 688 12.47 -21.99 8.21
C GLU A 688 13.49 -21.01 8.77
N THR A 689 13.04 -19.91 9.34
CA THR A 689 13.89 -19.00 10.11
C THR A 689 13.95 -19.47 11.56
N ALA A 690 15.07 -19.19 12.24
CA ALA A 690 15.15 -19.44 13.67
C ALA A 690 14.06 -18.62 14.41
N PRO A 691 13.53 -19.14 15.54
CA PRO A 691 12.63 -18.34 16.37
C PRO A 691 13.29 -17.03 16.84
N ASP A 692 12.48 -15.99 17.06
CA ASP A 692 12.96 -14.69 17.55
C ASP A 692 13.69 -14.78 18.90
N LEU A 693 13.41 -15.82 19.68
CA LEU A 693 14.02 -16.10 20.97
C LEU A 693 14.36 -17.58 21.13
N ILE A 694 15.58 -17.89 21.56
CA ILE A 694 16.02 -19.24 21.90
C ILE A 694 16.73 -19.28 23.25
N LEU A 695 16.75 -20.46 23.89
CA LEU A 695 17.43 -20.68 25.18
C LEU A 695 18.95 -20.54 25.04
N PRO A 696 19.65 -20.09 26.11
CA PRO A 696 21.10 -20.02 26.12
C PRO A 696 21.76 -21.38 25.82
N GLY A 697 22.76 -21.35 24.95
CA GLY A 697 23.47 -22.53 24.51
C GLY A 697 22.76 -23.40 23.48
N THR A 698 21.53 -23.05 23.08
CA THR A 698 20.80 -23.76 22.02
C THR A 698 21.42 -23.44 20.66
N PRO A 699 21.85 -24.46 19.89
CA PRO A 699 22.34 -24.23 18.54
C PRO A 699 21.17 -24.01 17.58
N ILE A 700 21.42 -23.26 16.51
CA ILE A 700 20.47 -23.06 15.41
C ILE A 700 20.88 -23.97 14.26
N GLU A 701 20.03 -24.91 13.88
CA GLU A 701 20.19 -25.68 12.64
C GLU A 701 19.61 -24.87 11.49
N VAL A 702 20.45 -24.46 10.56
CA VAL A 702 20.06 -23.70 9.37
C VAL A 702 20.00 -24.66 8.20
N THR A 703 18.84 -24.79 7.59
CA THR A 703 18.63 -25.52 6.33
C THR A 703 18.26 -24.54 5.23
N ALA A 704 19.11 -24.46 4.21
CA ALA A 704 18.89 -23.64 3.04
C ALA A 704 18.56 -24.54 1.84
N PHE A 705 17.62 -24.11 1.00
CA PHE A 705 17.36 -24.70 -0.31
C PHE A 705 18.03 -23.86 -1.38
N ILE A 706 18.82 -24.52 -2.22
CA ILE A 706 19.42 -23.92 -3.41
C ILE A 706 18.64 -24.42 -4.62
N ASN A 707 17.86 -23.53 -5.22
CA ASN A 707 17.26 -23.80 -6.51
C ASN A 707 18.23 -23.31 -7.59
N GLU A 708 18.80 -24.22 -8.35
CA GLU A 708 19.77 -23.89 -9.38
C GLU A 708 19.12 -23.16 -10.58
N GLY A 709 17.80 -23.37 -10.81
CA GLY A 709 17.13 -22.80 -11.97
C GLY A 709 17.87 -23.12 -13.26
N SER A 710 18.21 -22.08 -14.00
CA SER A 710 19.07 -22.17 -15.21
C SER A 710 20.57 -22.00 -14.91
N ASP A 711 20.99 -21.89 -13.65
CA ASP A 711 22.37 -21.76 -13.21
C ASP A 711 22.89 -23.09 -12.61
N THR A 712 24.11 -23.11 -12.16
CA THR A 712 24.69 -24.23 -11.42
C THR A 712 25.46 -23.69 -10.22
N VAL A 713 25.14 -24.22 -9.03
CA VAL A 713 25.84 -23.83 -7.81
C VAL A 713 27.34 -24.14 -7.92
N VAL A 714 28.16 -23.16 -7.60
CA VAL A 714 29.62 -23.36 -7.53
C VAL A 714 29.93 -24.29 -6.35
N PRO A 715 30.54 -25.47 -6.58
CA PRO A 715 30.81 -26.42 -5.49
C PRO A 715 31.60 -25.80 -4.34
N GLY A 716 31.03 -25.90 -3.11
CA GLY A 716 31.65 -25.36 -1.89
C GLY A 716 31.44 -23.87 -1.70
N SER A 717 30.52 -23.25 -2.42
CA SER A 717 30.19 -21.81 -2.28
C SER A 717 29.03 -21.53 -1.32
N VAL A 718 28.38 -22.56 -0.79
CA VAL A 718 27.23 -22.39 0.11
C VAL A 718 27.73 -22.24 1.54
N TRP A 719 27.43 -21.11 2.14
CA TRP A 719 27.91 -20.73 3.46
C TRP A 719 26.80 -20.16 4.32
N VAL A 720 26.76 -20.54 5.61
CA VAL A 720 26.08 -19.74 6.63
C VAL A 720 27.06 -18.76 7.24
N ASN A 721 26.67 -17.51 7.30
CA ASN A 721 27.44 -16.40 7.87
C ASN A 721 26.71 -15.95 9.14
N TYR A 722 27.40 -15.92 10.29
CA TYR A 722 26.76 -15.58 11.56
C TYR A 722 27.68 -14.75 12.47
N ARG A 723 27.05 -14.01 13.40
CA ARG A 723 27.75 -13.35 14.52
C ARG A 723 26.86 -13.39 15.77
N ASN A 724 27.48 -13.30 16.93
CA ASN A 724 26.81 -13.29 18.24
C ASN A 724 27.16 -12.05 19.09
N GLU A 725 27.80 -11.08 18.48
CA GLU A 725 28.09 -9.73 19.00
C GLU A 725 28.38 -8.79 17.83
N PRO A 726 28.21 -7.47 18.00
CA PRO A 726 28.51 -6.51 16.94
C PRO A 726 29.94 -6.67 16.40
N GLY A 727 30.10 -6.81 15.08
CA GLY A 727 31.40 -7.03 14.43
C GLY A 727 31.25 -7.80 13.14
N SER A 728 32.36 -8.34 12.64
CA SER A 728 32.39 -9.14 11.40
C SER A 728 31.73 -10.49 11.56
N PHE A 729 31.03 -10.94 10.53
CA PHE A 729 30.47 -12.29 10.44
C PHE A 729 31.57 -13.36 10.37
N LEU A 730 31.28 -14.51 10.95
CA LEU A 730 32.04 -15.76 10.80
C LEU A 730 31.29 -16.62 9.76
N SER A 731 32.02 -17.20 8.81
CA SER A 731 31.45 -18.03 7.76
C SER A 731 31.74 -19.50 7.98
N MET A 732 30.72 -20.34 7.87
CA MET A 732 30.84 -21.81 7.95
C MET A 732 30.28 -22.44 6.68
N PRO A 733 31.02 -23.37 6.02
CA PRO A 733 30.48 -24.04 4.84
C PRO A 733 29.29 -24.92 5.23
N MET A 734 28.26 -24.95 4.42
CA MET A 734 27.11 -25.82 4.62
C MET A 734 27.31 -27.19 3.96
N ASP A 735 26.82 -28.24 4.59
CA ASP A 735 26.89 -29.61 4.06
C ASP A 735 25.78 -29.87 3.04
N ASP A 736 26.16 -30.36 1.88
CA ASP A 736 25.23 -30.70 0.76
C ASP A 736 24.52 -32.03 1.08
N ASN A 737 23.19 -32.03 1.16
CA ASN A 737 22.38 -33.21 1.40
C ASN A 737 22.08 -34.02 0.12
N GLY A 738 22.40 -33.49 -1.05
CA GLY A 738 22.24 -34.14 -2.36
C GLY A 738 20.82 -34.11 -2.92
N ASP A 739 19.93 -33.31 -2.35
CA ASP A 739 18.55 -33.07 -2.78
C ASP A 739 18.24 -31.59 -3.06
N GLY A 740 19.29 -30.77 -3.17
CA GLY A 740 19.18 -29.32 -3.31
C GLY A 740 19.13 -28.57 -1.99
N SER A 741 19.06 -29.28 -0.86
CA SER A 741 19.16 -28.67 0.45
C SER A 741 20.58 -28.72 1.00
N TYR A 742 20.93 -27.74 1.81
CA TYR A 742 22.20 -27.58 2.49
C TYR A 742 21.96 -27.30 3.96
N THR A 743 22.71 -27.94 4.86
CA THR A 743 22.53 -27.78 6.29
C THR A 743 23.80 -27.34 6.98
N GLN A 744 23.68 -26.53 8.02
CA GLN A 744 24.76 -26.19 8.94
C GLN A 744 24.19 -25.77 10.30
N THR A 745 24.93 -26.08 11.36
CA THR A 745 24.54 -25.71 12.73
C THR A 745 25.35 -24.52 13.21
N ILE A 746 24.69 -23.41 13.52
CA ILE A 746 25.28 -22.26 14.21
C ILE A 746 25.43 -22.61 15.70
N PRO A 747 26.60 -22.45 16.31
CA PRO A 747 26.76 -22.69 17.74
C PRO A 747 25.86 -21.79 18.58
N GLY A 748 25.26 -22.34 19.63
CA GLY A 748 24.47 -21.58 20.59
C GLY A 748 25.27 -20.47 21.27
N ALA A 749 24.65 -19.36 21.55
CA ALA A 749 25.24 -18.22 22.23
C ALA A 749 24.86 -18.18 23.71
N VAL A 750 25.60 -17.40 24.49
CA VAL A 750 25.30 -17.20 25.91
C VAL A 750 24.22 -16.14 26.08
N CYS A 751 23.51 -16.20 27.19
CA CYS A 751 22.44 -15.28 27.52
C CYS A 751 22.87 -13.79 27.47
N GLY A 752 21.98 -12.93 27.01
CA GLY A 752 22.24 -11.50 26.80
C GLY A 752 23.08 -11.19 25.57
N LYS A 753 23.27 -12.15 24.69
CA LYS A 753 23.76 -12.03 23.32
C LYS A 753 22.62 -12.31 22.36
N PHE A 754 22.87 -12.10 21.10
CA PHE A 754 21.98 -12.45 19.99
C PHE A 754 22.73 -13.38 19.02
N ILE A 755 22.01 -13.93 18.05
CA ILE A 755 22.61 -14.54 16.86
C ILE A 755 22.02 -13.81 15.67
N GLU A 756 22.90 -13.18 14.88
CA GLU A 756 22.55 -12.67 13.55
C GLU A 756 23.18 -13.58 12.50
N TYR A 757 22.43 -13.91 11.45
CA TYR A 757 22.92 -14.79 10.40
C TYR A 757 22.28 -14.54 9.06
N PHE A 758 22.96 -14.95 8.01
CA PHE A 758 22.45 -15.03 6.64
C PHE A 758 23.16 -16.18 5.91
N VAL A 759 22.52 -16.72 4.89
CA VAL A 759 23.12 -17.74 4.01
C VAL A 759 23.55 -17.11 2.72
N SER A 760 24.71 -17.54 2.20
CA SER A 760 25.23 -17.13 0.88
C SER A 760 25.56 -18.35 0.03
N ALA A 761 25.32 -18.25 -1.26
CA ALA A 761 25.73 -19.20 -2.27
C ALA A 761 26.23 -18.45 -3.51
N SER A 762 26.99 -19.14 -4.38
CA SER A 762 27.40 -18.56 -5.66
C SER A 762 27.01 -19.47 -6.81
N GLY A 763 26.34 -18.91 -7.79
CA GLY A 763 26.10 -19.55 -9.08
C GLY A 763 27.21 -19.24 -10.08
N THR A 764 27.30 -20.08 -11.11
CA THR A 764 28.26 -19.90 -12.20
C THR A 764 27.90 -18.72 -13.10
N ILE A 765 26.61 -18.32 -13.11
CA ILE A 765 26.04 -17.21 -13.88
C ILE A 765 25.62 -16.06 -12.94
N ALA A 766 24.81 -16.37 -11.92
CA ALA A 766 24.28 -15.38 -10.96
C ALA A 766 25.34 -14.67 -10.11
N GLY A 767 26.50 -15.32 -9.93
CA GLY A 767 27.48 -14.83 -8.96
C GLY A 767 27.04 -15.10 -7.52
N ALA A 768 27.34 -14.20 -6.58
CA ALA A 768 27.03 -14.37 -5.16
C ALA A 768 25.59 -13.94 -4.88
N MET A 769 24.81 -14.84 -4.25
CA MET A 769 23.44 -14.62 -3.80
C MET A 769 23.36 -14.81 -2.30
N THR A 770 22.45 -14.13 -1.61
CA THR A 770 22.24 -14.26 -0.17
C THR A 770 20.75 -14.38 0.17
N THR A 771 20.48 -14.99 1.32
CA THR A 771 19.16 -14.95 1.95
C THR A 771 19.31 -14.61 3.45
N PRO A 772 18.73 -13.49 3.94
CA PRO A 772 17.98 -12.47 3.20
C PRO A 772 18.80 -11.83 2.05
N PRO A 773 18.16 -11.23 1.03
CA PRO A 773 18.86 -10.67 -0.14
C PRO A 773 19.91 -9.60 0.19
N GLN A 774 19.70 -8.82 1.27
CA GLN A 774 20.62 -7.80 1.74
C GLN A 774 21.82 -8.37 2.53
N GLY A 775 21.80 -9.67 2.83
CA GLY A 775 22.90 -10.39 3.49
C GLY A 775 23.40 -9.71 4.76
N GLU A 776 24.69 -9.34 4.77
CA GLU A 776 25.36 -8.73 5.94
C GLU A 776 24.70 -7.43 6.44
N SER A 777 24.04 -6.67 5.58
CA SER A 777 23.42 -5.40 5.96
C SER A 777 22.10 -5.55 6.71
N HIS A 778 21.36 -6.64 6.44
CA HIS A 778 20.07 -6.96 7.09
C HIS A 778 19.99 -8.47 7.39
N PRO A 779 20.79 -8.96 8.33
CA PRO A 779 20.80 -10.37 8.68
C PRO A 779 19.52 -10.75 9.46
N LEU A 780 19.17 -12.04 9.47
CA LEU A 780 18.18 -12.58 10.39
C LEU A 780 18.70 -12.46 11.83
N HIS A 781 17.82 -12.17 12.78
CA HIS A 781 18.14 -11.89 14.16
C HIS A 781 17.38 -12.82 15.11
N THR A 782 18.05 -13.33 16.13
CA THR A 782 17.50 -14.21 17.18
C THR A 782 18.06 -13.80 18.53
N GLU A 783 17.21 -13.46 19.47
CA GLU A 783 17.59 -13.15 20.86
C GLU A 783 17.90 -14.44 21.66
N ILE A 784 18.75 -14.31 22.70
CA ILE A 784 19.14 -15.43 23.55
C ILE A 784 18.61 -15.22 24.98
N GLY A 785 17.65 -16.04 25.39
CA GLY A 785 17.03 -15.95 26.70
C GLY A 785 15.89 -16.93 26.86
N SER A 786 15.03 -16.67 27.83
CA SER A 786 13.76 -17.36 28.03
C SER A 786 12.67 -16.38 28.39
N TYR A 787 11.43 -16.68 28.02
CA TYR A 787 10.29 -15.93 28.52
C TYR A 787 10.01 -16.26 29.98
N ASP A 788 10.04 -15.25 30.85
CA ASP A 788 9.51 -15.29 32.21
C ASP A 788 8.08 -14.75 32.17
N VAL A 789 7.11 -15.51 32.64
CA VAL A 789 5.72 -15.05 32.77
C VAL A 789 5.58 -14.32 34.09
N VAL A 790 5.65 -12.99 34.03
CA VAL A 790 5.51 -12.11 35.19
C VAL A 790 4.10 -12.14 35.74
N LEU A 791 3.10 -12.25 34.86
CA LEU A 791 1.67 -12.29 35.19
C LEU A 791 0.92 -13.11 34.13
N SER A 792 -0.08 -13.87 34.57
CA SER A 792 -1.11 -14.43 33.71
C SER A 792 -2.45 -14.32 34.45
N ASP A 793 -3.44 -13.74 33.83
CA ASP A 793 -4.79 -13.54 34.37
C ASP A 793 -5.82 -13.85 33.27
N ASN A 794 -6.47 -14.99 33.38
CA ASN A 794 -7.57 -15.39 32.49
C ASN A 794 -8.96 -15.12 33.13
N PHE A 795 -8.98 -14.24 34.11
CA PHE A 795 -10.19 -13.77 34.76
C PHE A 795 -11.09 -14.83 35.40
N GLU A 796 -10.63 -16.05 35.62
CA GLU A 796 -11.36 -17.08 36.36
C GLU A 796 -11.48 -16.73 37.87
N THR A 797 -10.64 -15.84 38.34
CA THR A 797 -10.66 -15.32 39.71
C THR A 797 -10.71 -13.79 39.69
N ASP A 798 -11.21 -13.18 40.78
CA ASP A 798 -11.20 -11.73 40.92
C ASP A 798 -9.80 -11.27 41.34
N ALA A 799 -9.05 -10.70 40.43
CA ALA A 799 -7.70 -10.19 40.66
C ALA A 799 -7.68 -8.71 41.12
N GLY A 800 -8.84 -8.11 41.41
CA GLY A 800 -8.96 -6.75 41.94
C GLY A 800 -9.04 -5.67 40.87
N TRP A 801 -9.56 -5.99 39.73
CA TRP A 801 -9.91 -5.01 38.68
C TRP A 801 -11.09 -4.13 39.14
N THR A 802 -11.14 -2.89 38.68
CA THR A 802 -12.14 -1.91 39.11
C THR A 802 -12.84 -1.26 37.92
N VAL A 803 -14.16 -1.17 37.99
CA VAL A 803 -15.01 -0.57 36.96
C VAL A 803 -15.34 0.89 37.34
N SER A 804 -15.30 1.76 36.35
CA SER A 804 -15.66 3.17 36.44
C SER A 804 -16.14 3.65 35.06
N GLY A 805 -16.56 4.90 34.96
CA GLY A 805 -17.01 5.51 33.71
C GLY A 805 -18.23 6.41 33.94
N ASP A 806 -18.77 6.90 32.82
CA ASP A 806 -19.99 7.74 32.81
C ASP A 806 -21.06 7.22 31.85
N ALA A 807 -20.85 6.01 31.28
CA ALA A 807 -21.89 5.32 30.53
C ALA A 807 -23.15 5.13 31.37
N VAL A 808 -24.31 5.33 30.75
CA VAL A 808 -25.62 5.24 31.44
C VAL A 808 -26.01 3.78 31.66
N ASP A 809 -25.61 2.91 30.77
CA ASP A 809 -25.75 1.46 30.82
C ASP A 809 -24.50 0.79 30.23
N GLY A 810 -24.36 -0.54 30.23
CA GLY A 810 -23.25 -1.25 29.62
C GLY A 810 -21.94 -1.29 30.44
N GLY A 811 -22.02 -1.24 31.78
CA GLY A 811 -20.82 -1.31 32.65
C GLY A 811 -20.09 -2.66 32.53
N TRP A 812 -18.74 -2.63 32.53
CA TRP A 812 -17.93 -3.85 32.54
C TRP A 812 -18.34 -4.85 33.63
N THR A 813 -18.59 -6.08 33.26
CA THR A 813 -19.02 -7.17 34.13
C THR A 813 -18.14 -8.39 33.93
N ARG A 814 -17.60 -8.96 35.01
CA ARG A 814 -16.84 -10.22 34.94
C ARG A 814 -17.80 -11.41 35.06
N GLY A 815 -17.78 -12.31 34.10
CA GLY A 815 -18.64 -13.50 34.11
C GLY A 815 -18.47 -14.39 32.89
N VAL A 816 -19.21 -15.49 32.86
CA VAL A 816 -19.30 -16.33 31.66
C VAL A 816 -20.09 -15.54 30.61
N PRO A 817 -19.56 -15.30 29.39
CA PRO A 817 -20.25 -14.53 28.37
C PRO A 817 -21.62 -15.13 28.05
N VAL A 818 -22.62 -14.27 27.95
CA VAL A 818 -23.97 -14.67 27.55
C VAL A 818 -24.13 -14.36 26.06
N ASP A 819 -24.25 -15.41 25.24
CA ASP A 819 -24.45 -15.28 23.80
C ASP A 819 -25.63 -14.37 23.45
N CYS A 820 -25.34 -13.22 22.93
CA CYS A 820 -26.28 -12.27 22.37
C CYS A 820 -25.82 -11.81 20.99
N SER A 821 -25.58 -12.75 20.10
CA SER A 821 -25.02 -12.53 18.76
C SER A 821 -25.80 -11.52 17.90
N SER A 822 -27.09 -11.33 18.17
CA SER A 822 -27.90 -10.29 17.50
C SER A 822 -27.57 -8.86 17.98
N ARG A 823 -26.79 -8.73 19.06
CA ARG A 823 -26.34 -7.46 19.67
C ARG A 823 -24.82 -7.35 19.74
N GLY A 824 -24.10 -8.33 19.18
CA GLY A 824 -22.64 -8.27 19.06
C GLY A 824 -21.86 -8.73 20.29
N ALA A 825 -22.50 -9.18 21.37
CA ALA A 825 -21.83 -9.73 22.53
C ALA A 825 -21.17 -11.09 22.23
N PRO A 826 -20.00 -11.42 22.85
CA PRO A 826 -19.36 -12.71 22.64
C PRO A 826 -20.19 -13.85 23.25
N GLY A 827 -20.22 -15.01 22.56
CA GLY A 827 -20.90 -16.21 23.03
C GLY A 827 -20.03 -17.14 23.88
N ALA A 828 -18.74 -16.83 24.00
CA ALA A 828 -17.75 -17.56 24.81
C ALA A 828 -16.58 -16.60 25.13
N ASP A 829 -15.80 -16.93 26.17
CA ASP A 829 -14.50 -16.33 26.44
C ASP A 829 -13.47 -16.67 25.36
N SER A 830 -12.30 -16.07 25.40
CA SER A 830 -11.29 -16.22 24.35
C SER A 830 -10.53 -17.54 24.43
N ASP A 831 -10.21 -18.01 25.64
CA ASP A 831 -9.33 -19.16 25.92
C ASP A 831 -10.07 -20.47 26.26
N GLY A 832 -11.40 -20.43 26.43
CA GLY A 832 -12.24 -21.57 26.78
C GLY A 832 -12.19 -21.92 28.27
N SER A 833 -11.65 -21.06 29.14
CA SER A 833 -11.61 -21.26 30.59
C SER A 833 -12.98 -21.01 31.24
N GLY A 834 -13.76 -20.08 30.74
CA GLY A 834 -15.15 -19.85 31.07
C GLY A 834 -15.53 -18.42 31.42
N THR A 835 -14.66 -17.63 32.08
CA THR A 835 -14.98 -16.30 32.59
C THR A 835 -14.06 -15.24 32.02
N CYS A 836 -14.62 -14.18 31.45
CA CYS A 836 -13.90 -13.00 30.98
C CYS A 836 -14.57 -11.71 31.50
N TRP A 837 -14.04 -10.53 31.12
CA TRP A 837 -14.72 -9.26 31.25
C TRP A 837 -15.44 -8.91 29.96
N VAL A 838 -16.74 -8.60 30.06
CA VAL A 838 -17.56 -8.11 28.94
C VAL A 838 -18.35 -6.90 29.39
N THR A 839 -18.73 -6.04 28.46
CA THR A 839 -19.67 -4.96 28.73
C THR A 839 -21.05 -5.57 28.93
N ASP A 840 -21.71 -5.18 29.99
CA ASP A 840 -23.00 -5.65 30.52
C ASP A 840 -23.41 -7.09 30.17
N ASN A 841 -22.98 -8.03 30.95
CA ASN A 841 -23.24 -9.47 30.75
C ASN A 841 -24.66 -9.87 31.24
N ASP A 842 -25.74 -9.16 30.86
CA ASP A 842 -27.08 -9.48 31.31
C ASP A 842 -27.82 -10.46 30.38
N SER A 843 -28.36 -11.51 30.95
CA SER A 843 -29.16 -12.54 30.28
C SER A 843 -30.63 -12.16 30.07
N GLY A 844 -31.00 -10.89 30.13
CA GLY A 844 -32.34 -10.39 29.92
C GLY A 844 -32.99 -10.85 28.63
N SER A 845 -34.31 -11.04 28.60
CA SER A 845 -35.05 -11.57 27.46
C SER A 845 -35.04 -10.71 26.19
N SER A 846 -34.39 -9.55 26.22
CA SER A 846 -34.25 -8.60 25.11
C SER A 846 -32.80 -8.40 24.68
N CYS A 847 -31.81 -8.94 25.39
CA CYS A 847 -30.41 -8.60 25.17
C CYS A 847 -30.23 -7.08 25.00
N ASN A 848 -30.80 -6.30 25.90
CA ASN A 848 -30.81 -4.83 25.81
C ASN A 848 -29.76 -4.27 26.76
N SER A 849 -28.58 -4.83 26.66
CA SER A 849 -27.41 -4.43 27.39
C SER A 849 -26.29 -4.22 26.38
N ASP A 850 -25.94 -2.99 26.20
CA ASP A 850 -24.85 -2.46 25.41
C ASP A 850 -24.36 -1.19 26.08
N VAL A 851 -23.24 -0.66 25.70
CA VAL A 851 -22.74 0.59 26.24
C VAL A 851 -23.57 1.74 25.70
N ASP A 852 -24.30 2.45 26.59
CA ASP A 852 -25.17 3.56 26.22
C ASP A 852 -24.64 4.90 26.75
N ASP A 853 -24.66 5.93 25.86
CA ASP A 853 -24.48 7.36 26.20
C ASP A 853 -23.28 7.66 27.13
N GLY A 854 -22.08 7.17 26.83
CA GLY A 854 -20.88 7.45 27.62
C GLY A 854 -19.74 6.45 27.41
N THR A 855 -18.86 6.36 28.40
CA THR A 855 -17.70 5.47 28.37
C THR A 855 -17.67 4.59 29.61
N THR A 856 -17.53 3.29 29.44
CA THR A 856 -17.25 2.37 30.56
C THR A 856 -15.76 2.01 30.57
N ILE A 857 -15.15 1.98 31.77
CA ILE A 857 -13.70 1.84 31.95
C ILE A 857 -13.41 0.72 32.94
N LEU A 858 -12.62 -0.26 32.51
CA LEU A 858 -12.07 -1.32 33.34
C LEU A 858 -10.61 -1.02 33.67
N THR A 859 -10.23 -0.94 34.91
CA THR A 859 -8.87 -0.56 35.36
C THR A 859 -8.20 -1.68 36.14
N SER A 860 -6.97 -2.01 35.76
CA SER A 860 -6.16 -3.08 36.38
C SER A 860 -5.70 -2.74 37.80
N PRO A 861 -5.28 -3.73 38.59
CA PRO A 861 -4.38 -3.51 39.71
C PRO A 861 -3.08 -2.81 39.31
N ILE A 862 -2.23 -2.48 40.30
CA ILE A 862 -0.88 -1.97 40.06
C ILE A 862 0.06 -3.15 39.84
N TYR A 863 0.83 -3.09 38.76
CA TYR A 863 1.87 -4.06 38.42
C TYR A 863 3.26 -3.41 38.53
N ASP A 864 4.25 -4.16 39.03
CA ASP A 864 5.66 -3.77 38.95
C ASP A 864 6.26 -4.27 37.64
N LEU A 865 6.32 -3.38 36.64
CA LEU A 865 6.90 -3.61 35.33
C LEU A 865 8.15 -2.75 35.09
N SER A 866 8.87 -2.44 36.18
CA SER A 866 10.15 -1.70 36.08
C SER A 866 11.23 -2.44 35.31
N GLY A 867 11.09 -3.73 35.11
CA GLY A 867 11.96 -4.57 34.27
C GLY A 867 11.57 -4.65 32.79
N GLY A 868 10.56 -3.87 32.37
CA GLY A 868 10.01 -3.98 31.02
C GLY A 868 9.19 -5.25 30.80
N GLY A 869 8.96 -5.60 29.53
CA GLY A 869 8.26 -6.81 29.12
C GLY A 869 7.16 -6.54 28.11
N GLU A 870 6.48 -7.57 27.66
CA GLU A 870 5.34 -7.50 26.76
C GLU A 870 4.05 -7.78 27.55
N PHE A 871 3.10 -6.85 27.47
CA PHE A 871 1.76 -6.96 28.03
C PHE A 871 0.82 -7.35 26.90
N SER A 872 0.40 -8.61 26.81
CA SER A 872 -0.54 -9.13 25.81
C SER A 872 -1.91 -9.36 26.40
N PHE A 873 -2.94 -9.26 25.57
CA PHE A 873 -4.36 -9.43 25.95
C PHE A 873 -5.20 -9.85 24.74
N GLU A 874 -6.33 -10.51 25.04
CA GLU A 874 -7.39 -10.80 24.07
C GLU A 874 -8.52 -9.80 24.26
N TYR A 875 -9.02 -9.23 23.15
CA TYR A 875 -10.12 -8.25 23.20
C TYR A 875 -11.22 -8.57 22.20
N TRP A 876 -12.41 -8.12 22.52
CA TRP A 876 -13.60 -8.16 21.67
C TRP A 876 -14.13 -6.75 21.49
N PHE A 877 -14.47 -6.37 20.25
CA PHE A 877 -15.14 -5.11 19.98
C PHE A 877 -16.21 -5.30 18.90
N ALA A 878 -17.44 -4.91 19.22
CA ALA A 878 -18.55 -4.90 18.30
C ALA A 878 -19.21 -3.52 18.26
N ASP A 879 -19.60 -3.11 17.07
CA ASP A 879 -20.34 -1.88 16.77
C ASP A 879 -21.39 -2.26 15.71
N ILE A 880 -22.70 -2.11 16.03
CA ILE A 880 -23.79 -2.53 15.17
C ILE A 880 -24.84 -1.42 15.06
N PRO A 881 -25.21 -0.99 13.86
CA PRO A 881 -24.76 -1.47 12.55
C PRO A 881 -23.32 -1.02 12.23
N THR A 882 -22.53 -1.94 11.73
CA THR A 882 -21.15 -1.67 11.35
C THR A 882 -21.08 -0.55 10.31
N GLY A 883 -20.29 0.48 10.60
CA GLY A 883 -20.00 1.56 9.66
C GLY A 883 -20.56 2.93 10.00
N GLU A 884 -21.26 3.11 11.10
CA GLU A 884 -21.56 4.46 11.62
C GLU A 884 -20.42 4.93 12.52
N VAL A 885 -19.45 5.66 11.94
CA VAL A 885 -18.28 6.19 12.66
C VAL A 885 -18.72 7.38 13.50
N ASN A 886 -19.17 7.12 14.72
CA ASN A 886 -19.72 8.14 15.62
C ASN A 886 -18.79 8.50 16.80
N GLY A 887 -17.55 8.01 16.80
CA GLY A 887 -16.57 8.24 17.87
C GLY A 887 -16.59 7.17 18.96
N ASP A 888 -17.16 6.03 18.63
CA ASP A 888 -17.17 4.86 19.47
C ASP A 888 -15.86 4.12 19.31
N ASP A 889 -15.20 3.80 20.41
CA ASP A 889 -13.90 3.15 20.40
C ASP A 889 -13.78 2.12 21.53
N TRP A 890 -12.95 1.12 21.26
CA TRP A 890 -12.33 0.27 22.26
C TRP A 890 -10.88 0.71 22.41
N ALA A 891 -10.44 1.03 23.62
CA ALA A 891 -9.14 1.65 23.76
C ALA A 891 -8.40 1.22 25.02
N VAL A 892 -7.05 1.28 24.98
CA VAL A 892 -6.17 1.04 26.13
C VAL A 892 -5.39 2.29 26.45
N ASP A 893 -5.46 2.69 27.72
CA ASP A 893 -4.55 3.66 28.31
C ASP A 893 -3.65 2.99 29.33
N ALA A 894 -2.38 3.39 29.39
CA ALA A 894 -1.42 2.96 30.39
C ALA A 894 -1.00 4.13 31.29
N SER A 895 -0.70 3.82 32.54
CA SER A 895 -0.21 4.79 33.54
C SER A 895 1.07 4.27 34.18
N THR A 896 2.09 5.10 34.24
CA THR A 896 3.37 4.80 34.88
C THR A 896 3.47 5.29 36.33
N ASP A 897 2.42 5.98 36.84
CA ASP A 897 2.36 6.67 38.15
C ASP A 897 1.18 6.23 39.04
N GLY A 898 0.77 4.98 38.88
CA GLY A 898 -0.28 4.36 39.69
C GLY A 898 -1.71 4.84 39.38
N GLY A 899 -1.92 5.42 38.20
CA GLY A 899 -3.23 5.90 37.74
C GLY A 899 -3.45 7.40 37.94
N SER A 900 -2.39 8.16 38.24
CA SER A 900 -2.51 9.64 38.41
C SER A 900 -2.53 10.34 37.03
N ASN A 901 -1.78 9.84 36.06
CA ASN A 901 -1.80 10.29 34.66
C ASN A 901 -1.91 9.08 33.76
N TRP A 902 -2.57 9.26 32.60
CA TRP A 902 -2.85 8.21 31.65
C TRP A 902 -2.40 8.61 30.24
N THR A 903 -1.79 7.67 29.53
CA THR A 903 -1.37 7.82 28.13
C THR A 903 -2.13 6.80 27.28
N ARG A 904 -2.77 7.21 26.20
CA ARG A 904 -3.41 6.33 25.24
C ARG A 904 -2.34 5.54 24.48
N VAL A 905 -2.39 4.21 24.53
CA VAL A 905 -1.42 3.31 23.90
C VAL A 905 -2.03 2.49 22.77
N ARG A 906 -3.34 2.23 22.81
CA ARG A 906 -4.06 1.57 21.70
C ARG A 906 -5.44 2.21 21.54
N THR A 907 -5.92 2.26 20.29
CA THR A 907 -7.29 2.61 19.94
C THR A 907 -7.75 1.70 18.81
N VAL A 908 -8.88 1.05 19.01
CA VAL A 908 -9.52 0.18 18.02
C VAL A 908 -10.83 0.83 17.61
N THR A 909 -10.92 1.23 16.36
CA THR A 909 -12.11 1.86 15.74
C THR A 909 -12.81 0.93 14.75
N THR A 910 -12.20 -0.21 14.44
CA THR A 910 -12.79 -1.20 13.53
C THR A 910 -13.35 -2.35 14.34
N ALA A 911 -14.67 -2.40 14.43
CA ALA A 911 -15.37 -3.48 15.09
C ALA A 911 -15.24 -4.80 14.31
N ALA A 912 -15.05 -5.90 15.05
CA ALA A 912 -15.14 -7.23 14.51
C ALA A 912 -15.66 -8.14 15.62
N GLN A 913 -16.77 -8.82 15.37
CA GLN A 913 -17.40 -9.72 16.33
C GLN A 913 -16.62 -11.04 16.48
N VAL A 914 -15.32 -10.92 16.78
CA VAL A 914 -14.41 -12.03 17.05
C VAL A 914 -13.37 -11.57 18.07
N TRP A 915 -12.90 -12.52 18.89
CA TRP A 915 -11.75 -12.29 19.77
C TRP A 915 -10.49 -12.05 18.95
N ARG A 916 -9.71 -11.06 19.35
CA ARG A 916 -8.45 -10.66 18.72
C ARG A 916 -7.39 -10.46 19.78
N SER A 917 -6.15 -10.78 19.45
CA SER A 917 -4.98 -10.52 20.29
C SER A 917 -4.34 -9.18 19.93
N ASP A 918 -3.82 -8.49 20.96
CA ASP A 918 -2.93 -7.33 20.81
C ASP A 918 -1.91 -7.33 21.96
N SER A 919 -0.85 -6.54 21.82
CA SER A 919 0.17 -6.43 22.86
C SER A 919 0.74 -5.00 22.95
N ILE A 920 1.31 -4.69 24.15
CA ILE A 920 1.97 -3.43 24.46
C ILE A 920 3.37 -3.77 24.98
N VAL A 921 4.40 -3.26 24.34
CA VAL A 921 5.80 -3.49 24.75
C VAL A 921 6.20 -2.41 25.75
N ILE A 922 6.36 -2.84 27.01
CA ILE A 922 6.77 -1.97 28.12
C ILE A 922 8.24 -1.60 27.97
N GLY A 923 8.53 -0.32 27.90
CA GLY A 923 9.84 0.23 27.57
C GLY A 923 9.93 0.76 26.13
N GLN A 924 8.93 0.41 25.29
CA GLN A 924 8.79 0.92 23.92
C GLN A 924 7.51 1.74 23.75
N ASP A 925 6.33 1.12 23.90
CA ASP A 925 5.04 1.80 23.76
C ASP A 925 4.75 2.74 24.94
N ILE A 926 5.26 2.41 26.12
CA ILE A 926 5.15 3.19 27.37
C ILE A 926 6.37 2.94 28.26
N ASP A 927 6.83 3.97 28.98
CA ASP A 927 7.97 3.84 29.92
C ASP A 927 7.73 2.79 30.99
N ALA A 928 8.74 1.97 31.30
CA ALA A 928 8.70 0.96 32.35
C ALA A 928 8.58 1.60 33.74
N SER A 929 7.74 1.05 34.62
CA SER A 929 7.53 1.58 35.97
C SER A 929 7.14 0.49 36.96
N SER A 930 7.51 0.66 38.23
CA SER A 930 7.05 -0.21 39.31
C SER A 930 5.60 0.04 39.78
N THR A 931 4.92 0.99 39.15
CA THR A 931 3.53 1.37 39.49
C THR A 931 2.65 1.44 38.23
N MET A 932 2.85 0.50 37.30
CA MET A 932 2.07 0.43 36.06
C MET A 932 0.62 0.06 36.31
N ARG A 933 -0.28 0.72 35.60
CA ARG A 933 -1.68 0.32 35.50
C ARG A 933 -2.14 0.46 34.07
N PHE A 934 -3.10 -0.37 33.68
CA PHE A 934 -3.78 -0.33 32.41
C PHE A 934 -5.26 -0.08 32.63
N ARG A 935 -5.89 0.62 31.71
CA ARG A 935 -7.34 0.73 31.68
C ARG A 935 -7.85 0.51 30.27
N PHE A 936 -8.94 -0.22 30.19
CA PHE A 936 -9.62 -0.56 28.98
C PHE A 936 -10.94 0.18 28.96
N SER A 937 -11.20 0.92 27.90
CA SER A 937 -12.42 1.72 27.77
C SER A 937 -13.18 1.32 26.54
N VAL A 938 -14.51 1.28 26.67
CA VAL A 938 -15.45 1.12 25.56
C VAL A 938 -16.40 2.30 25.62
N SER A 939 -16.61 2.95 24.49
CA SER A 939 -17.35 4.21 24.41
C SER A 939 -18.49 4.12 23.40
N ASP A 940 -19.67 4.64 23.78
CA ASP A 940 -20.76 5.05 22.90
C ASP A 940 -20.96 6.55 23.05
N LEU A 941 -20.53 7.36 22.09
CA LEU A 941 -20.47 8.83 22.18
C LEU A 941 -21.31 9.56 21.12
N GLY A 942 -22.08 8.87 20.33
CA GLY A 942 -22.72 9.43 19.14
C GLY A 942 -24.22 9.26 19.03
N THR A 943 -24.67 8.78 17.90
CA THR A 943 -26.05 8.29 17.69
C THR A 943 -26.16 6.90 18.26
N GLN A 944 -27.25 6.58 18.90
CA GLN A 944 -27.46 5.26 19.51
C GLN A 944 -27.21 4.12 18.52
N ASN A 945 -26.20 3.31 18.77
CA ASN A 945 -25.86 2.06 18.14
C ASN A 945 -25.56 1.03 19.22
N VAL A 946 -25.27 -0.20 18.86
CA VAL A 946 -25.02 -1.28 19.81
C VAL A 946 -23.53 -1.48 19.93
N ILE A 947 -22.94 -1.05 21.04
CA ILE A 947 -21.52 -1.14 21.33
C ILE A 947 -21.26 -2.18 22.41
N GLU A 948 -20.43 -3.20 22.05
CA GLU A 948 -20.02 -4.25 22.99
C GLU A 948 -18.50 -4.41 23.02
N GLY A 949 -17.96 -4.60 24.20
CA GLY A 949 -16.55 -4.86 24.43
C GLY A 949 -16.29 -6.10 25.27
N GLY A 950 -15.15 -6.71 25.06
CA GLY A 950 -14.64 -7.83 25.86
C GLY A 950 -13.15 -7.72 26.11
N LEU A 951 -12.70 -8.30 27.21
CA LEU A 951 -11.28 -8.41 27.59
C LEU A 951 -11.04 -9.77 28.26
N ASP A 952 -10.00 -10.46 27.81
CA ASP A 952 -9.65 -11.77 28.36
C ASP A 952 -8.14 -12.03 28.26
N ASN A 953 -7.67 -13.09 28.91
CA ASN A 953 -6.37 -13.72 28.78
C ASN A 953 -5.20 -12.71 28.80
N ILE A 954 -5.08 -11.95 29.86
CA ILE A 954 -3.96 -11.02 30.09
C ILE A 954 -2.70 -11.80 30.44
N ARG A 955 -1.62 -11.47 29.77
CA ARG A 955 -0.31 -12.06 30.05
C ARG A 955 0.78 -11.00 29.97
N ILE A 956 1.72 -11.05 30.91
CA ILE A 956 2.93 -10.24 30.91
C ILE A 956 4.13 -11.15 30.85
N THR A 957 4.93 -11.00 29.80
CA THR A 957 6.17 -11.77 29.61
C THR A 957 7.36 -10.82 29.49
N ARG A 958 8.54 -11.31 29.85
CA ARG A 958 9.81 -10.62 29.63
C ARG A 958 10.88 -11.61 29.27
N ILE A 959 11.89 -11.18 28.53
CA ILE A 959 13.08 -11.99 28.28
C ILE A 959 13.99 -11.89 29.50
N VAL A 960 14.30 -13.06 30.08
CA VAL A 960 15.21 -13.16 31.22
C VAL A 960 16.38 -14.08 30.87
N CYS A 961 17.50 -13.74 31.45
CA CYS A 961 18.65 -14.64 31.53
C CYS A 961 18.53 -15.42 32.84
N GLU A 962 17.93 -16.60 32.80
CA GLU A 962 18.16 -17.48 33.90
C GLU A 962 19.67 -17.83 33.94
N ASP A 963 20.30 -17.52 35.05
CA ASP A 963 21.65 -18.00 35.29
C ASP A 963 21.59 -19.54 35.28
N SER A 964 21.99 -20.15 34.17
CA SER A 964 22.14 -21.60 34.04
C SER A 964 23.27 -22.17 34.94
N SER A 965 23.64 -21.43 35.96
CA SER A 965 24.60 -21.83 36.98
C SER A 965 24.01 -22.73 38.07
N VAL A 966 22.70 -22.98 38.04
CA VAL A 966 22.14 -24.01 38.92
C VAL A 966 22.24 -25.36 38.22
N CYS A 967 23.34 -26.03 38.45
CA CYS A 967 23.47 -27.44 38.08
C CYS A 967 22.46 -28.26 38.89
N PRO A 968 21.39 -28.85 38.31
CA PRO A 968 20.38 -29.54 39.10
C PRO A 968 20.94 -30.68 39.93
N ALA A 969 22.06 -31.24 39.50
CA ALA A 969 22.73 -32.31 40.21
C ALA A 969 23.73 -31.84 41.29
N ASP A 970 24.05 -30.52 41.35
CA ASP A 970 24.79 -29.87 42.44
C ASP A 970 23.80 -29.55 43.57
N ILE A 971 23.41 -30.56 44.31
CA ILE A 971 22.37 -30.48 45.34
C ILE A 971 22.86 -29.68 46.56
N ASN A 972 24.16 -29.71 46.83
CA ASN A 972 24.74 -28.97 47.95
C ASN A 972 25.08 -27.51 47.61
N GLY A 973 25.03 -27.11 46.32
CA GLY A 973 25.23 -25.74 45.82
C GLY A 973 26.69 -25.27 45.94
N ASP A 974 27.68 -26.19 45.98
CA ASP A 974 29.09 -25.80 46.09
C ASP A 974 29.77 -25.51 44.74
N GLY A 975 29.05 -25.67 43.62
CA GLY A 975 29.51 -25.42 42.26
C GLY A 975 30.40 -26.55 41.68
N SER A 976 30.43 -27.73 42.31
CA SER A 976 31.30 -28.86 41.91
C SER A 976 30.61 -30.20 42.04
N LEU A 977 30.24 -30.83 40.92
CA LEU A 977 29.68 -32.19 40.97
C LEU A 977 30.68 -33.19 41.51
N ASN A 978 30.35 -33.75 42.70
CA ASN A 978 31.20 -34.72 43.37
C ASN A 978 30.36 -35.70 44.24
N PHE A 979 31.00 -36.55 45.00
CA PHE A 979 30.32 -37.55 45.87
C PHE A 979 29.44 -36.91 46.97
N LEU A 980 29.65 -35.64 47.32
CA LEU A 980 28.83 -34.96 48.33
C LEU A 980 27.42 -34.70 47.80
N ASP A 981 27.27 -34.37 46.53
CA ASP A 981 25.95 -34.20 45.88
C ASP A 981 25.16 -35.51 45.85
N VAL A 982 25.84 -36.59 45.51
CA VAL A 982 25.20 -37.91 45.54
C VAL A 982 24.78 -38.27 46.97
N SER A 983 25.56 -37.89 47.95
CA SER A 983 25.25 -38.13 49.36
C SER A 983 24.08 -37.30 49.86
N GLU A 984 24.03 -36.04 49.45
CA GLU A 984 22.95 -35.08 49.77
C GLU A 984 21.65 -35.55 49.13
N PHE A 985 21.68 -35.91 47.80
CA PHE A 985 20.55 -36.48 47.11
C PHE A 985 19.99 -37.73 47.80
N LEU A 986 20.83 -38.68 48.14
CA LEU A 986 20.38 -39.89 48.82
C LEU A 986 19.84 -39.61 50.23
N GLY A 987 20.40 -38.62 50.93
CA GLY A 987 19.87 -38.14 52.21
C GLY A 987 18.46 -37.53 52.05
N ALA A 988 18.24 -36.62 51.10
CA ALA A 988 16.98 -35.99 50.80
C ALA A 988 15.94 -37.02 50.30
N PHE A 989 16.36 -37.94 49.42
CA PHE A 989 15.51 -39.03 48.92
C PHE A 989 14.99 -39.93 50.03
N GLY A 990 15.91 -40.27 51.02
CA GLY A 990 15.57 -41.13 52.15
C GLY A 990 14.54 -40.52 53.13
N VAL A 991 14.41 -39.22 53.19
CA VAL A 991 13.44 -38.49 54.03
C VAL A 991 12.24 -37.96 53.27
N GLY A 992 12.21 -38.07 51.92
CA GLY A 992 11.13 -37.61 51.06
C GLY A 992 11.13 -36.08 50.94
N ASP A 993 12.30 -35.46 50.88
CA ASP A 993 12.44 -34.02 50.63
C ASP A 993 12.23 -33.71 49.15
N SER A 994 11.48 -32.63 48.87
CA SER A 994 11.11 -32.25 47.53
C SER A 994 12.30 -32.02 46.57
N VAL A 995 13.49 -31.68 47.10
CA VAL A 995 14.70 -31.52 46.31
C VAL A 995 15.18 -32.84 45.64
N ALA A 996 14.70 -33.99 46.15
CA ALA A 996 14.97 -35.32 45.59
C ALA A 996 13.85 -35.83 44.67
N ASP A 997 12.76 -35.10 44.45
CA ASP A 997 11.76 -35.34 43.41
C ASP A 997 12.29 -34.79 42.08
N PHE A 998 13.19 -35.54 41.48
CA PHE A 998 14.03 -35.04 40.38
C PHE A 998 13.33 -35.11 39.00
N ASP A 999 12.25 -35.88 38.91
CA ASP A 999 11.40 -35.94 37.74
C ASP A 999 10.10 -35.09 37.90
N GLY A 1000 9.91 -34.40 39.02
CA GLY A 1000 8.83 -33.46 39.31
C GLY A 1000 7.44 -34.09 39.45
N ASN A 1001 7.33 -35.44 39.60
CA ASN A 1001 6.04 -36.13 39.61
C ASN A 1001 5.39 -36.28 41.01
N GLY A 1002 6.03 -35.77 42.08
CA GLY A 1002 5.57 -35.82 43.45
C GLY A 1002 5.72 -37.19 44.15
N SER A 1003 6.43 -38.15 43.53
CA SER A 1003 6.54 -39.51 44.03
C SER A 1003 8.02 -39.98 44.07
N PHE A 1004 8.60 -40.14 45.22
CA PHE A 1004 9.98 -40.55 45.41
C PHE A 1004 10.19 -42.02 45.03
N ASN A 1005 10.80 -42.28 43.87
CA ASN A 1005 10.97 -43.60 43.32
C ASN A 1005 12.25 -43.75 42.48
N PHE A 1006 12.41 -44.90 41.77
CA PHE A 1006 13.61 -45.15 40.98
C PHE A 1006 13.79 -44.16 39.80
N LEU A 1007 12.73 -43.51 39.34
CA LEU A 1007 12.81 -42.54 38.24
C LEU A 1007 13.55 -41.28 38.65
N ASP A 1008 13.37 -40.80 39.90
CA ASP A 1008 14.14 -39.68 40.47
C ASP A 1008 15.64 -39.98 40.57
N ILE A 1009 15.98 -41.21 41.04
CA ILE A 1009 17.37 -41.65 41.06
C ILE A 1009 17.96 -41.68 39.65
N SER A 1010 17.18 -42.16 38.69
CA SER A 1010 17.60 -42.22 37.28
C SER A 1010 17.77 -40.82 36.67
N ALA A 1011 16.87 -39.90 36.96
CA ALA A 1011 16.92 -38.52 36.50
C ALA A 1011 18.11 -37.77 37.13
N PHE A 1012 18.31 -37.89 38.45
CA PHE A 1012 19.47 -37.34 39.14
C PHE A 1012 20.79 -37.85 38.54
N LEU A 1013 20.93 -39.18 38.37
CA LEU A 1013 22.14 -39.79 37.80
C LEU A 1013 22.34 -39.36 36.32
N GLY A 1014 21.27 -39.13 35.59
CA GLY A 1014 21.30 -38.57 34.25
C GLY A 1014 21.91 -37.16 34.23
N SER A 1015 21.39 -36.26 35.06
CA SER A 1015 21.90 -34.89 35.24
C SER A 1015 23.34 -34.87 35.78
N TYR A 1016 23.65 -35.73 36.79
CA TYR A 1016 24.98 -35.84 37.33
C TYR A 1016 26.01 -36.30 36.30
N ASN A 1017 25.64 -37.25 35.43
CA ASN A 1017 26.52 -37.78 34.38
C ASN A 1017 26.66 -36.80 33.18
N ALA A 1018 25.67 -35.98 32.92
CA ALA A 1018 25.73 -34.93 31.92
C ALA A 1018 26.74 -33.83 32.30
N GLY A 1019 26.97 -33.67 33.60
CA GLY A 1019 27.85 -32.59 34.12
C GLY A 1019 27.10 -31.29 34.35
N CYS A 1020 27.72 -30.37 35.07
CA CYS A 1020 27.27 -28.97 35.08
C CYS A 1020 27.71 -28.26 33.79
N PRO A 1021 26.90 -27.34 33.26
CA PRO A 1021 27.25 -26.57 32.08
C PRO A 1021 28.49 -25.71 32.24
#